data_36216d64b8cb79782993cbdb36ca6aa9
#
_entry.id   36216d64b8cb79782993cbdb36ca6aa9
#
_cell.length_a   1.000
_cell.length_b   1.000
_cell.length_c   1.000
_cell.angle_alpha   90.00
_cell.angle_beta   90.00
_cell.angle_gamma   90.00
#
_symmetry.space_group_name_H-M   'P 1'
#
loop_
_entity.id
_entity.type
_entity.pdbx_description
1 polymer ?
#
loop_
_entity_poly.entity_id
_entity_poly.type
_entity_poly.pdbx_seq_one_letter_code
_entity_poly.pdbx_strand_id
1 'polypeptide(L)'
;MKRQLFLAVFIAVLTGTTLTRGAVVRHELTIAEKTISPAGQRMTALMINESIPGPVLRFKVGDIARIRVHNKLPKEKTLLHWHGLLVPNKEDGVPMLNTPAIPPGGFHDYEFELKHAGTYWYHSHVGLQEQRGVYGGIVVEPAVADSAEPTFDREHVVLLSDWTNEHPDEVMRTLRRGDEWYAIRKGNQQSLWGAHRAGMLGDYLWNQWANMPPMDISDVAYDAFWANGTPRTQLAGAAGERVKLRLINAGAATYFYVHSATGPLTVVAADGMPVRPFTQRRLLMGMGETYDVIVIVPEGGRYEVRATAQDGSGHASMFLGAGEQHLAKDIPKPKIYGMDWMLAGLDDPEPSGAESARPLAPYARLRARESTAMPAGAPVRELELRLTGDMQRYVWSFNGKTVKEESTIRITRGEVLRLRFINDTMMHHPLHLHGHFFRLLNGRGDFAPLKHTVDVPPMGKAAIEFLANEQGDWVFHCHLLYHMKAGMTRVFSYTEQGPDHQPKLNLKHVNPWQFTLEGTGQSNFSEGSAGWFNDKHRVGIDWEYSFDEDEYEMDLGWRRFLNRDWSTVAGYRFTNEHGTRDRVFAGVQHRLPFLTYGTVTLDSEGDVRPGLSRELQLTSRLSWINELEYDSRTEWEWNSGLKYRLNKRWSITGGFHSDHSFGAGLNFQW
;
A
#
# COMPACT_ATOMS: atom_id res chain seq x y z
N MET A 1 -44.13 29.40 -79.90
CA MET A 1 -43.23 28.44 -79.26
C MET A 1 -42.66 29.12 -78.03
N LYS A 2 -43.20 28.87 -76.82
CA LYS A 2 -42.73 29.48 -75.55
C LYS A 2 -41.97 28.38 -74.78
N ARG A 3 -40.72 28.57 -74.52
CA ARG A 3 -39.93 27.75 -73.64
C ARG A 3 -40.11 28.24 -72.19
N GLN A 4 -40.63 27.39 -71.32
CA GLN A 4 -40.69 27.62 -69.90
C GLN A 4 -39.42 27.07 -69.30
N LEU A 5 -38.69 27.93 -68.54
CA LEU A 5 -37.51 27.62 -67.75
C LEU A 5 -38.00 27.22 -66.36
N PHE A 6 -37.79 25.98 -65.91
CA PHE A 6 -38.02 25.55 -64.55
C PHE A 6 -36.72 25.84 -63.73
N LEU A 7 -36.82 26.74 -62.78
CA LEU A 7 -35.79 27.03 -61.80
C LEU A 7 -36.02 26.11 -60.57
N ALA A 8 -35.23 25.07 -60.46
CA ALA A 8 -35.21 24.24 -59.25
C ALA A 8 -34.34 24.89 -58.16
N VAL A 9 -35.00 25.37 -57.10
CA VAL A 9 -34.32 25.87 -55.89
C VAL A 9 -33.94 24.69 -55.01
N PHE A 10 -32.67 24.35 -54.93
CA PHE A 10 -32.14 23.40 -53.94
C PHE A 10 -31.97 24.14 -52.60
N ILE A 11 -32.88 23.88 -51.63
CA ILE A 11 -32.69 24.30 -50.25
C ILE A 11 -31.79 23.25 -49.60
N ALA A 12 -30.48 23.54 -49.47
CA ALA A 12 -29.58 22.76 -48.64
C ALA A 12 -29.89 23.04 -47.15
N VAL A 13 -30.55 22.14 -46.50
CA VAL A 13 -30.68 22.13 -45.04
C VAL A 13 -29.34 21.76 -44.48
N LEU A 14 -28.52 22.75 -44.12
CA LEU A 14 -27.37 22.59 -43.27
C LEU A 14 -27.88 22.23 -41.87
N THR A 15 -27.97 20.93 -41.57
CA THR A 15 -28.05 20.45 -40.20
C THR A 15 -26.67 20.68 -39.56
N GLY A 16 -26.48 21.89 -39.04
CA GLY A 16 -25.34 22.18 -38.19
C GLY A 16 -25.44 21.31 -36.95
N THR A 17 -24.65 20.26 -36.87
CA THR A 17 -24.33 19.62 -35.61
C THR A 17 -23.54 20.65 -34.79
N THR A 18 -24.25 21.41 -33.96
CA THR A 18 -23.61 22.19 -32.90
C THR A 18 -22.92 21.18 -32.01
N LEU A 19 -21.59 21.05 -32.14
CA LEU A 19 -20.75 20.48 -31.12
C LEU A 19 -21.00 21.32 -29.87
N THR A 20 -21.90 20.89 -28.99
CA THR A 20 -22.05 21.50 -27.67
C THR A 20 -20.74 21.28 -26.95
N ARG A 21 -19.90 22.33 -26.88
CA ARG A 21 -18.76 22.37 -25.95
C ARG A 21 -19.31 22.07 -24.56
N GLY A 22 -18.69 21.10 -23.86
CA GLY A 22 -19.04 20.79 -22.47
C GLY A 22 -18.99 22.05 -21.59
N ALA A 23 -19.70 22.01 -20.50
CA ALA A 23 -19.73 23.12 -19.54
C ALA A 23 -18.37 23.30 -18.86
N VAL A 24 -18.06 24.54 -18.47
CA VAL A 24 -16.93 24.79 -17.56
C VAL A 24 -17.43 24.64 -16.12
N VAL A 25 -17.06 23.55 -15.47
CA VAL A 25 -17.45 23.24 -14.09
C VAL A 25 -16.32 23.68 -13.16
N ARG A 26 -16.64 24.55 -12.18
CA ARG A 26 -15.68 25.11 -11.24
C ARG A 26 -15.85 24.53 -9.85
N HIS A 27 -14.70 24.18 -9.24
CA HIS A 27 -14.62 23.77 -7.83
C HIS A 27 -13.49 24.53 -7.14
N GLU A 28 -13.68 24.82 -5.85
CA GLU A 28 -12.65 25.34 -4.97
C GLU A 28 -12.43 24.36 -3.81
N LEU A 29 -11.20 23.92 -3.63
CA LEU A 29 -10.77 23.00 -2.59
C LEU A 29 -9.75 23.70 -1.69
N THR A 30 -9.98 23.70 -0.40
CA THR A 30 -9.07 24.25 0.60
C THR A 30 -8.55 23.13 1.49
N ILE A 31 -7.24 22.94 1.48
CA ILE A 31 -6.56 21.97 2.33
C ILE A 31 -6.05 22.67 3.58
N ALA A 32 -6.49 22.25 4.76
CA ALA A 32 -6.15 22.88 6.03
C ALA A 32 -5.98 21.83 7.13
N GLU A 33 -5.23 22.19 8.18
CA GLU A 33 -5.12 21.38 9.40
C GLU A 33 -6.31 21.61 10.32
N LYS A 34 -6.78 20.54 10.95
CA LYS A 34 -7.79 20.60 12.02
C LYS A 34 -7.52 19.53 13.06
N THR A 35 -7.65 19.91 14.34
CA THR A 35 -7.61 18.93 15.43
C THR A 35 -8.95 18.24 15.53
N ILE A 36 -8.96 16.93 15.42
CA ILE A 36 -10.13 16.05 15.50
C ILE A 36 -9.86 14.89 16.46
N SER A 37 -10.90 14.15 16.83
CA SER A 37 -10.79 12.97 17.71
C SER A 37 -11.59 11.80 17.16
N PRO A 38 -11.30 11.32 15.95
CA PRO A 38 -12.16 10.37 15.25
C PRO A 38 -12.15 8.97 15.85
N ALA A 39 -11.06 8.57 16.50
CA ALA A 39 -10.88 7.28 17.17
C ALA A 39 -10.51 7.48 18.66
N GLY A 40 -11.13 8.48 19.32
CA GLY A 40 -10.98 8.71 20.74
C GLY A 40 -9.75 9.52 21.18
N GLN A 41 -8.75 9.70 20.32
CA GLN A 41 -7.56 10.52 20.61
C GLN A 41 -7.55 11.79 19.77
N ARG A 42 -7.12 12.91 20.38
CA ARG A 42 -6.95 14.18 19.65
C ARG A 42 -5.73 14.11 18.78
N MET A 43 -5.90 14.42 17.49
CA MET A 43 -4.80 14.50 16.54
C MET A 43 -5.04 15.57 15.48
N THR A 44 -3.98 15.98 14.80
CA THR A 44 -4.03 16.90 13.67
C THR A 44 -4.26 16.13 12.38
N ALA A 45 -5.45 16.29 11.81
CA ALA A 45 -5.81 15.79 10.49
C ALA A 45 -5.65 16.87 9.43
N LEU A 46 -5.56 16.47 8.17
CA LEU A 46 -5.66 17.34 7.02
C LEU A 46 -7.04 17.18 6.38
N MET A 47 -7.76 18.27 6.27
CA MET A 47 -9.14 18.27 5.76
C MET A 47 -9.22 19.04 4.44
N ILE A 48 -10.11 18.59 3.58
CA ILE A 48 -10.47 19.32 2.35
C ILE A 48 -11.87 19.90 2.53
N ASN A 49 -11.98 21.23 2.50
CA ASN A 49 -13.23 21.95 2.76
C ASN A 49 -13.88 21.49 4.09
N GLU A 50 -13.04 21.41 5.15
CA GLU A 50 -13.43 21.06 6.52
C GLU A 50 -13.98 19.63 6.73
N SER A 51 -13.81 18.74 5.77
CA SER A 51 -14.30 17.35 5.83
C SER A 51 -13.22 16.31 5.50
N ILE A 52 -13.42 15.09 6.00
CA ILE A 52 -12.74 13.85 5.62
C ILE A 52 -13.84 12.79 5.41
N PRO A 53 -13.95 12.22 4.21
CA PRO A 53 -13.28 12.62 2.97
C PRO A 53 -13.66 14.04 2.54
N GLY A 54 -12.86 14.63 1.66
CA GLY A 54 -13.20 15.86 0.95
C GLY A 54 -14.46 15.70 0.08
N PRO A 55 -15.00 16.79 -0.49
CA PRO A 55 -16.24 16.75 -1.27
C PRO A 55 -16.13 15.84 -2.50
N VAL A 56 -17.26 15.23 -2.88
CA VAL A 56 -17.39 14.52 -4.15
C VAL A 56 -17.53 15.53 -5.27
N LEU A 57 -16.59 15.53 -6.21
CA LEU A 57 -16.62 16.36 -7.42
C LEU A 57 -17.47 15.68 -8.49
N ARG A 58 -18.45 16.40 -9.08
CA ARG A 58 -19.32 15.86 -10.11
C ARG A 58 -19.15 16.62 -11.42
N PHE A 59 -19.03 15.86 -12.50
CA PHE A 59 -18.85 16.35 -13.87
C PHE A 59 -19.63 15.46 -14.85
N LYS A 60 -19.65 15.90 -16.12
CA LYS A 60 -20.09 15.09 -17.26
C LYS A 60 -18.97 14.94 -18.28
N VAL A 61 -19.01 13.88 -19.06
CA VAL A 61 -18.08 13.71 -20.19
C VAL A 61 -18.18 14.91 -21.13
N GLY A 62 -17.02 15.48 -21.48
CA GLY A 62 -16.89 16.69 -22.29
C GLY A 62 -16.82 17.97 -21.48
N ASP A 63 -17.14 17.96 -20.19
CA ASP A 63 -16.93 19.16 -19.34
C ASP A 63 -15.45 19.51 -19.20
N ILE A 64 -15.19 20.81 -19.04
CA ILE A 64 -13.88 21.33 -18.65
C ILE A 64 -13.90 21.53 -17.14
N ALA A 65 -13.15 20.71 -16.41
CA ALA A 65 -12.92 20.92 -14.99
C ALA A 65 -11.99 22.13 -14.80
N ARG A 66 -12.39 23.07 -13.95
CA ARG A 66 -11.52 24.12 -13.40
C ARG A 66 -11.53 24.01 -11.90
N ILE A 67 -10.43 23.52 -11.32
CA ILE A 67 -10.36 23.22 -9.90
C ILE A 67 -9.23 24.06 -9.29
N ARG A 68 -9.61 24.98 -8.42
CA ARG A 68 -8.63 25.75 -7.63
C ARG A 68 -8.40 25.06 -6.31
N VAL A 69 -7.13 24.72 -6.03
CA VAL A 69 -6.71 24.11 -4.77
C VAL A 69 -5.90 25.12 -3.95
N HIS A 70 -6.42 25.50 -2.79
CA HIS A 70 -5.75 26.39 -1.84
C HIS A 70 -5.01 25.59 -0.79
N ASN A 71 -3.74 25.90 -0.55
CA ASN A 71 -2.96 25.35 0.54
C ASN A 71 -3.00 26.29 1.76
N LYS A 72 -3.74 25.93 2.79
CA LYS A 72 -3.79 26.61 4.09
C LYS A 72 -2.98 25.90 5.17
N LEU A 73 -2.16 24.93 4.80
CA LEU A 73 -1.24 24.29 5.73
C LEU A 73 -0.15 25.29 6.16
N PRO A 74 0.24 25.29 7.45
CA PRO A 74 1.17 26.31 7.96
C PRO A 74 2.62 26.13 7.46
N LYS A 75 3.04 24.90 7.17
CA LYS A 75 4.44 24.58 6.85
C LYS A 75 4.61 23.64 5.67
N GLU A 76 3.61 22.83 5.35
CA GLU A 76 3.73 21.78 4.35
C GLU A 76 3.27 22.25 2.97
N LYS A 77 3.99 21.83 1.94
CA LYS A 77 3.47 21.87 0.57
C LYS A 77 2.39 20.83 0.40
N THR A 78 1.46 21.03 -0.53
CA THR A 78 0.44 20.05 -0.90
C THR A 78 0.23 20.03 -2.41
N LEU A 79 -0.51 19.02 -2.89
CA LEU A 79 -0.90 18.88 -4.29
C LEU A 79 -1.96 17.78 -4.39
N LEU A 80 -2.80 17.78 -5.41
CA LEU A 80 -3.78 16.74 -5.65
C LEU A 80 -3.49 16.04 -6.98
N HIS A 81 -3.55 14.71 -6.94
CA HIS A 81 -3.57 13.83 -8.10
C HIS A 81 -5.02 13.40 -8.40
N TRP A 82 -5.34 13.24 -9.66
CA TRP A 82 -6.67 12.89 -10.19
C TRP A 82 -6.66 11.40 -10.60
N HIS A 83 -6.79 10.53 -9.62
CA HIS A 83 -6.59 9.11 -9.77
C HIS A 83 -7.59 8.47 -10.73
N GLY A 84 -7.07 7.88 -11.81
CA GLY A 84 -7.84 7.20 -12.86
C GLY A 84 -8.35 8.10 -13.97
N LEU A 85 -8.19 9.42 -13.88
CA LEU A 85 -8.54 10.34 -14.97
C LEU A 85 -7.39 10.47 -15.99
N LEU A 86 -7.74 10.54 -17.28
CA LEU A 86 -6.81 10.88 -18.36
C LEU A 86 -6.69 12.40 -18.49
N VAL A 87 -5.74 12.97 -17.79
CA VAL A 87 -5.49 14.43 -17.77
C VAL A 87 -4.21 14.77 -18.53
N PRO A 88 -4.01 16.02 -18.98
CA PRO A 88 -2.71 16.46 -19.50
C PRO A 88 -1.61 16.24 -18.47
N ASN A 89 -0.41 15.79 -18.87
CA ASN A 89 0.68 15.42 -17.97
C ASN A 89 0.99 16.48 -16.91
N LYS A 90 0.98 17.77 -17.27
CA LYS A 90 1.21 18.88 -16.34
C LYS A 90 0.15 19.06 -15.25
N GLU A 91 -1.02 18.43 -15.41
CA GLU A 91 -2.16 18.48 -14.48
C GLU A 91 -2.29 17.21 -13.61
N ASP A 92 -1.39 16.23 -13.78
CA ASP A 92 -1.46 14.92 -13.12
C ASP A 92 -1.31 14.98 -11.59
N GLY A 93 -0.63 16.01 -11.07
CA GLY A 93 -0.56 16.23 -9.63
C GLY A 93 0.58 15.48 -8.91
N VAL A 94 1.65 15.13 -9.61
CA VAL A 94 2.84 14.53 -8.96
C VAL A 94 3.92 15.59 -8.78
N PRO A 95 4.30 15.90 -7.51
CA PRO A 95 5.21 16.99 -7.21
C PRO A 95 6.60 16.79 -7.81
N MET A 96 7.15 17.83 -8.42
CA MET A 96 8.45 17.88 -9.11
C MET A 96 8.52 17.10 -10.42
N LEU A 97 7.69 16.09 -10.63
CA LEU A 97 7.69 15.31 -11.87
C LEU A 97 6.97 16.07 -12.99
N ASN A 98 5.73 16.44 -12.76
CA ASN A 98 4.86 17.03 -13.78
C ASN A 98 4.05 18.24 -13.30
N THR A 99 3.79 18.39 -12.02
CA THR A 99 3.01 19.49 -11.46
C THR A 99 3.77 20.18 -10.32
N PRO A 100 3.86 21.51 -10.27
CA PRO A 100 4.48 22.23 -9.15
C PRO A 100 3.69 22.06 -7.86
N ALA A 101 4.37 21.69 -6.76
CA ALA A 101 3.72 21.62 -5.46
C ALA A 101 3.31 23.00 -4.94
N ILE A 102 2.12 23.10 -4.38
CA ILE A 102 1.52 24.33 -3.84
C ILE A 102 2.20 24.68 -2.51
N PRO A 103 2.89 25.82 -2.38
CA PRO A 103 3.49 26.24 -1.12
C PRO A 103 2.44 26.64 -0.08
N PRO A 104 2.79 26.73 1.21
CA PRO A 104 1.92 27.28 2.24
C PRO A 104 1.38 28.66 1.87
N GLY A 105 0.06 28.88 2.00
CA GLY A 105 -0.63 30.10 1.61
C GLY A 105 -0.85 30.28 0.11
N GLY A 106 -0.31 29.39 -0.74
CA GLY A 106 -0.47 29.43 -2.20
C GLY A 106 -1.72 28.71 -2.69
N PHE A 107 -1.86 28.71 -4.02
CA PHE A 107 -2.88 27.93 -4.72
C PHE A 107 -2.36 27.42 -6.07
N HIS A 108 -3.09 26.48 -6.67
CA HIS A 108 -2.88 25.99 -8.04
C HIS A 108 -4.24 25.84 -8.74
N ASP A 109 -4.30 26.23 -10.00
CA ASP A 109 -5.47 26.10 -10.85
C ASP A 109 -5.26 24.96 -11.83
N TYR A 110 -6.01 23.88 -11.66
CA TYR A 110 -6.07 22.76 -12.59
C TYR A 110 -7.13 23.03 -13.66
N GLU A 111 -6.81 22.74 -14.92
CA GLU A 111 -7.77 22.82 -16.02
C GLU A 111 -7.60 21.65 -16.98
N PHE A 112 -8.62 20.81 -17.10
CA PHE A 112 -8.62 19.65 -18.00
C PHE A 112 -10.02 19.22 -18.41
N GLU A 113 -10.12 18.54 -19.55
CA GLU A 113 -11.35 17.96 -20.08
C GLU A 113 -11.59 16.57 -19.48
N LEU A 114 -12.87 16.26 -19.14
CA LEU A 114 -13.33 14.95 -18.70
C LEU A 114 -13.63 14.07 -19.91
N LYS A 115 -12.74 13.14 -20.24
CA LYS A 115 -12.78 12.34 -21.46
C LYS A 115 -13.67 11.09 -21.38
N HIS A 116 -13.93 10.57 -20.17
CA HIS A 116 -14.68 9.32 -19.96
C HIS A 116 -15.49 9.36 -18.67
N ALA A 117 -16.65 8.70 -18.70
CA ALA A 117 -17.52 8.55 -17.55
C ALA A 117 -16.96 7.53 -16.56
N GLY A 118 -17.40 7.60 -15.30
CA GLY A 118 -17.05 6.60 -14.28
C GLY A 118 -16.93 7.16 -12.89
N THR A 119 -16.50 6.28 -11.98
CA THR A 119 -16.19 6.57 -10.58
C THR A 119 -14.69 6.61 -10.41
N TYR A 120 -14.18 7.74 -9.93
CA TYR A 120 -12.78 8.05 -9.73
C TYR A 120 -12.59 8.72 -8.38
N TRP A 121 -11.35 9.14 -8.06
CA TRP A 121 -11.09 9.84 -6.83
C TRP A 121 -9.88 10.76 -6.96
N TYR A 122 -9.63 11.58 -5.95
CA TYR A 122 -8.45 12.44 -5.89
C TYR A 122 -7.81 12.33 -4.51
N HIS A 123 -6.48 12.42 -4.47
CA HIS A 123 -5.71 12.37 -3.22
C HIS A 123 -4.38 13.10 -3.34
N SER A 124 -3.71 13.31 -2.20
CA SER A 124 -2.39 13.95 -2.21
C SER A 124 -1.28 12.97 -2.57
N HIS A 125 -0.38 13.39 -3.45
CA HIS A 125 0.90 12.70 -3.72
C HIS A 125 2.08 13.28 -2.89
N VAL A 126 1.83 14.26 -2.01
CA VAL A 126 2.86 14.90 -1.18
C VAL A 126 3.02 14.17 0.15
N GLY A 127 4.22 13.63 0.40
CA GLY A 127 4.53 12.95 1.67
C GLY A 127 3.57 11.81 1.96
N LEU A 128 3.01 11.82 3.17
CA LEU A 128 2.02 10.84 3.66
C LEU A 128 0.67 11.54 3.96
N GLN A 129 0.33 12.61 3.23
CA GLN A 129 -0.88 13.41 3.47
C GLN A 129 -2.17 12.66 3.19
N GLU A 130 -2.15 11.66 2.29
CA GLU A 130 -3.27 10.76 2.04
C GLU A 130 -3.72 10.07 3.33
N GLN A 131 -2.82 9.48 4.10
CA GLN A 131 -3.12 8.87 5.40
C GLN A 131 -3.70 9.86 6.41
N ARG A 132 -3.41 11.15 6.27
CA ARG A 132 -3.90 12.22 7.16
C ARG A 132 -5.25 12.79 6.75
N GLY A 133 -5.86 12.33 5.64
CA GLY A 133 -7.21 12.71 5.23
C GLY A 133 -7.32 13.51 3.92
N VAL A 134 -6.23 13.70 3.17
CA VAL A 134 -6.26 14.47 1.90
C VAL A 134 -6.69 13.57 0.74
N TYR A 135 -7.99 13.26 0.67
CA TYR A 135 -8.62 12.48 -0.41
C TYR A 135 -10.11 12.80 -0.53
N GLY A 136 -10.70 12.54 -1.72
CA GLY A 136 -12.13 12.69 -1.99
C GLY A 136 -12.54 12.03 -3.29
N GLY A 137 -13.84 11.89 -3.54
CA GLY A 137 -14.40 11.19 -4.69
C GLY A 137 -14.59 12.07 -5.92
N ILE A 138 -14.62 11.44 -7.11
CA ILE A 138 -14.99 12.05 -8.39
C ILE A 138 -16.00 11.16 -9.07
N VAL A 139 -17.07 11.74 -9.58
CA VAL A 139 -18.04 11.10 -10.46
C VAL A 139 -18.12 11.86 -11.77
N VAL A 140 -17.86 11.17 -12.85
CA VAL A 140 -18.05 11.70 -14.20
C VAL A 140 -19.25 10.99 -14.80
N GLU A 141 -20.35 11.72 -15.00
CA GLU A 141 -21.55 11.19 -15.62
C GLU A 141 -21.36 11.07 -17.14
N PRO A 142 -21.96 10.06 -17.79
CA PRO A 142 -21.92 9.97 -19.24
C PRO A 142 -22.65 11.15 -19.90
N ALA A 143 -22.16 11.60 -21.07
CA ALA A 143 -22.80 12.68 -21.83
C ALA A 143 -24.22 12.29 -22.27
N VAL A 144 -24.42 11.02 -22.56
CA VAL A 144 -25.72 10.42 -22.90
C VAL A 144 -25.93 9.21 -21.98
N ALA A 145 -27.15 9.05 -21.45
CA ALA A 145 -27.49 7.94 -20.59
C ALA A 145 -27.16 6.60 -21.27
N ASP A 146 -26.45 5.74 -20.53
CA ASP A 146 -26.07 4.40 -21.03
C ASP A 146 -27.25 3.44 -20.88
N SER A 147 -27.94 3.18 -21.96
CA SER A 147 -29.09 2.26 -21.98
C SER A 147 -28.75 0.79 -21.70
N ALA A 148 -27.49 0.42 -21.78
CA ALA A 148 -26.99 -0.92 -21.46
C ALA A 148 -26.55 -1.07 -20.00
N GLU A 149 -26.49 0.00 -19.21
CA GLU A 149 -26.29 -0.09 -17.77
C GLU A 149 -27.57 -0.62 -17.10
N PRO A 150 -27.46 -1.59 -16.16
CA PRO A 150 -28.62 -1.99 -15.36
C PRO A 150 -29.24 -0.81 -14.62
N THR A 151 -30.56 -0.66 -14.70
CA THR A 151 -31.29 0.43 -14.06
C THR A 151 -31.11 0.41 -12.55
N PHE A 152 -31.08 1.58 -11.95
CA PHE A 152 -31.07 1.79 -10.51
C PHE A 152 -31.96 2.98 -10.15
N ASP A 153 -32.49 3.00 -8.94
CA ASP A 153 -33.42 4.04 -8.45
C ASP A 153 -32.64 5.16 -7.73
N ARG A 154 -31.48 4.82 -7.18
CA ARG A 154 -30.65 5.70 -6.33
C ARG A 154 -29.18 5.35 -6.45
N GLU A 155 -28.30 6.35 -6.23
CA GLU A 155 -26.86 6.11 -6.12
C GLU A 155 -26.25 6.76 -4.90
N HIS A 156 -25.17 6.15 -4.38
CA HIS A 156 -24.31 6.71 -3.33
C HIS A 156 -22.86 6.54 -3.71
N VAL A 157 -22.06 7.58 -3.47
CA VAL A 157 -20.60 7.48 -3.50
C VAL A 157 -20.10 7.11 -2.11
N VAL A 158 -19.30 6.07 -2.02
CA VAL A 158 -18.79 5.53 -0.77
C VAL A 158 -17.28 5.43 -0.84
N LEU A 159 -16.60 6.27 -0.08
CA LEU A 159 -15.15 6.19 0.11
C LEU A 159 -14.88 5.37 1.36
N LEU A 160 -14.20 4.24 1.16
CA LEU A 160 -13.69 3.38 2.23
C LEU A 160 -12.28 3.86 2.58
N SER A 161 -11.98 4.00 3.85
CA SER A 161 -10.65 4.42 4.31
C SER A 161 -10.28 3.84 5.66
N ASP A 162 -9.01 3.87 5.96
CA ASP A 162 -8.41 3.48 7.21
C ASP A 162 -7.92 4.71 7.98
N TRP A 163 -7.89 4.63 9.30
CA TRP A 163 -7.46 5.72 10.15
C TRP A 163 -6.56 5.24 11.29
N THR A 164 -5.47 5.96 11.52
CA THR A 164 -4.61 5.77 12.68
C THR A 164 -4.44 7.06 13.46
N ASN A 165 -4.38 6.94 14.80
CA ASN A 165 -4.05 8.04 15.70
C ASN A 165 -2.54 8.34 15.76
N GLU A 166 -1.72 7.55 15.07
CA GLU A 166 -0.29 7.78 14.96
C GLU A 166 0.03 8.73 13.80
N HIS A 167 1.03 9.59 13.96
CA HIS A 167 1.53 10.36 12.82
C HIS A 167 2.14 9.41 11.78
N PRO A 168 1.88 9.57 10.48
CA PRO A 168 2.35 8.64 9.47
C PRO A 168 3.87 8.43 9.42
N ASP A 169 4.66 9.44 9.82
CA ASP A 169 6.11 9.29 9.93
C ASP A 169 6.52 8.35 11.07
N GLU A 170 5.74 8.31 12.17
CA GLU A 170 5.94 7.34 13.25
C GLU A 170 5.54 5.94 12.82
N VAL A 171 4.48 5.83 11.99
CA VAL A 171 4.11 4.56 11.36
C VAL A 171 5.26 4.05 10.48
N MET A 172 5.77 4.90 9.58
CA MET A 172 6.89 4.56 8.71
C MET A 172 8.15 4.16 9.49
N ARG A 173 8.45 4.85 10.60
CA ARG A 173 9.58 4.52 11.49
C ARG A 173 9.42 3.13 12.09
N THR A 174 8.22 2.82 12.60
CA THR A 174 7.90 1.51 13.18
C THR A 174 8.07 0.39 12.15
N LEU A 175 7.54 0.58 10.95
CA LEU A 175 7.65 -0.40 9.86
C LEU A 175 9.13 -0.62 9.47
N ARG A 176 9.90 0.45 9.30
CA ARG A 176 11.30 0.36 8.89
C ARG A 176 12.23 -0.24 9.94
N ARG A 177 11.84 -0.16 11.19
CA ARG A 177 12.57 -0.81 12.28
C ARG A 177 12.36 -2.32 12.31
N GLY A 178 11.44 -2.85 11.51
CA GLY A 178 11.07 -4.27 11.51
C GLY A 178 10.31 -4.68 12.78
N ASP A 179 9.56 -3.74 13.36
CA ASP A 179 8.87 -3.93 14.63
C ASP A 179 7.51 -4.62 14.44
N GLU A 180 7.33 -5.75 15.09
CA GLU A 180 6.11 -6.56 15.05
C GLU A 180 4.92 -5.98 15.84
N TRP A 181 5.03 -4.73 16.34
CA TRP A 181 4.01 -4.11 17.18
C TRP A 181 2.61 -4.06 16.52
N TYR A 182 2.57 -3.81 15.21
CA TYR A 182 1.30 -3.79 14.49
C TYR A 182 0.67 -5.17 14.35
N ALA A 183 1.47 -6.22 14.14
CA ALA A 183 1.00 -7.59 14.15
C ALA A 183 0.46 -7.99 15.53
N ILE A 184 1.12 -7.59 16.61
CA ILE A 184 0.65 -7.78 18.00
C ILE A 184 -0.69 -7.08 18.22
N ARG A 185 -0.84 -5.81 17.81
CA ARG A 185 -2.08 -5.04 17.97
C ARG A 185 -3.26 -5.64 17.23
N LYS A 186 -3.05 -6.16 16.03
CA LYS A 186 -4.08 -6.82 15.21
C LYS A 186 -4.41 -8.23 15.71
N GLY A 187 -3.59 -8.80 16.59
CA GLY A 187 -3.70 -10.19 17.04
C GLY A 187 -3.27 -11.20 15.95
N ASN A 188 -2.42 -10.75 15.02
CA ASN A 188 -1.89 -11.53 13.89
C ASN A 188 -0.40 -11.89 14.09
N GLN A 189 0.19 -11.62 15.26
CA GLN A 189 1.57 -12.00 15.56
C GLN A 189 1.73 -13.50 15.53
N GLN A 190 2.57 -14.00 14.64
CA GLN A 190 2.93 -15.42 14.59
C GLN A 190 3.85 -15.78 15.76
N SER A 191 3.62 -16.95 16.34
CA SER A 191 4.39 -17.44 17.49
C SER A 191 4.34 -18.95 17.58
N LEU A 192 5.28 -19.54 18.29
CA LEU A 192 5.36 -21.00 18.51
C LEU A 192 4.08 -21.54 19.16
N TRP A 193 3.61 -20.88 20.23
CA TRP A 193 2.38 -21.26 20.94
C TRP A 193 1.12 -21.05 20.07
N GLY A 194 1.08 -19.96 19.31
CA GLY A 194 -0.03 -19.70 18.37
C GLY A 194 -0.11 -20.77 17.29
N ALA A 195 1.03 -21.16 16.70
CA ALA A 195 1.12 -22.22 15.70
C ALA A 195 0.68 -23.60 16.26
N HIS A 196 1.12 -23.92 17.48
CA HIS A 196 0.69 -25.14 18.17
C HIS A 196 -0.83 -25.15 18.37
N ARG A 197 -1.40 -24.07 18.89
CA ARG A 197 -2.87 -23.97 19.09
C ARG A 197 -3.67 -24.01 17.79
N ALA A 198 -3.10 -23.52 16.69
CA ALA A 198 -3.72 -23.58 15.38
C ALA A 198 -3.59 -24.94 14.69
N GLY A 199 -2.82 -25.90 15.27
CA GLY A 199 -2.50 -27.18 14.65
C GLY A 199 -1.55 -27.06 13.46
N MET A 200 -0.79 -25.97 13.36
CA MET A 200 0.06 -25.62 12.21
C MET A 200 1.54 -25.44 12.60
N LEU A 201 1.98 -26.19 13.63
CA LEU A 201 3.35 -26.10 14.12
C LEU A 201 4.37 -26.52 13.05
N GLY A 202 4.05 -27.55 12.25
CA GLY A 202 4.90 -28.02 11.17
C GLY A 202 5.13 -26.93 10.10
N ASP A 203 4.06 -26.27 9.68
CA ASP A 203 4.14 -25.16 8.71
C ASP A 203 4.94 -23.98 9.25
N TYR A 204 4.72 -23.63 10.52
CA TYR A 204 5.48 -22.58 11.19
C TYR A 204 6.97 -22.90 11.24
N LEU A 205 7.36 -24.11 11.65
CA LEU A 205 8.77 -24.52 11.70
C LEU A 205 9.40 -24.59 10.30
N TRP A 206 8.63 -25.04 9.29
CA TRP A 206 9.08 -25.02 7.90
C TRP A 206 9.34 -23.61 7.40
N ASN A 207 8.43 -22.67 7.69
CA ASN A 207 8.59 -21.25 7.31
C ASN A 207 9.85 -20.66 7.97
N GLN A 208 10.08 -20.96 9.26
CA GLN A 208 11.28 -20.56 9.96
C GLN A 208 12.55 -21.14 9.31
N TRP A 209 12.55 -22.44 8.98
CA TRP A 209 13.65 -23.10 8.27
C TRP A 209 13.92 -22.47 6.90
N ALA A 210 12.89 -22.13 6.17
CA ALA A 210 12.98 -21.55 4.84
C ALA A 210 13.30 -20.04 4.85
N ASN A 211 13.67 -19.46 6.00
CA ASN A 211 13.94 -18.02 6.15
C ASN A 211 12.79 -17.12 5.71
N MET A 212 11.54 -17.58 5.87
CA MET A 212 10.36 -16.78 5.65
C MET A 212 9.97 -16.09 6.96
N PRO A 213 10.09 -14.76 7.03
CA PRO A 213 9.67 -14.02 8.23
C PRO A 213 8.15 -14.17 8.46
N PRO A 214 7.67 -13.88 9.66
CA PRO A 214 6.24 -13.85 9.93
C PRO A 214 5.51 -13.01 8.90
N MET A 215 4.40 -13.57 8.37
CA MET A 215 3.61 -12.91 7.36
C MET A 215 2.64 -11.93 8.02
N ASP A 216 2.66 -10.69 7.58
CA ASP A 216 1.61 -9.73 7.86
C ASP A 216 0.75 -9.50 6.61
N ILE A 217 -0.57 -9.46 6.78
CA ILE A 217 -1.51 -9.26 5.67
C ILE A 217 -1.70 -7.78 5.36
N SER A 218 -1.48 -6.93 6.36
CA SER A 218 -1.54 -5.50 6.27
C SER A 218 -0.49 -4.89 7.19
N ASP A 219 0.22 -3.88 6.72
CA ASP A 219 1.37 -3.33 7.43
C ASP A 219 1.00 -2.64 8.75
N VAL A 220 -0.16 -1.97 8.80
CA VAL A 220 -0.53 -1.06 9.89
C VAL A 220 -1.69 -1.60 10.69
N ALA A 221 -1.65 -1.41 12.02
CA ALA A 221 -2.80 -1.64 12.88
C ALA A 221 -3.60 -0.35 13.01
N TYR A 222 -4.65 -0.23 12.22
CA TYR A 222 -5.51 0.94 12.22
C TYR A 222 -6.42 1.01 13.45
N ASP A 223 -6.73 2.25 13.87
CA ASP A 223 -7.60 2.53 15.03
C ASP A 223 -9.08 2.58 14.62
N ALA A 224 -9.36 2.84 13.33
CA ALA A 224 -10.71 2.84 12.79
C ALA A 224 -10.72 2.58 11.27
N PHE A 225 -11.86 2.06 10.79
CA PHE A 225 -12.18 1.94 9.37
C PHE A 225 -13.46 2.73 9.10
N TRP A 226 -13.50 3.45 8.00
CA TRP A 226 -14.56 4.39 7.68
C TRP A 226 -15.21 4.14 6.33
N ALA A 227 -16.51 4.43 6.28
CA ALA A 227 -17.25 4.67 5.06
C ALA A 227 -17.73 6.14 5.10
N ASN A 228 -17.25 6.98 4.19
CA ASN A 228 -17.52 8.42 4.16
C ASN A 228 -17.19 9.13 5.49
N GLY A 229 -16.04 8.80 6.09
CA GLY A 229 -15.50 9.47 7.28
C GLY A 229 -16.11 9.01 8.62
N THR A 230 -16.95 7.99 8.63
CA THR A 230 -17.53 7.43 9.84
C THR A 230 -17.48 5.90 9.85
N PRO A 231 -17.39 5.26 11.04
CA PRO A 231 -17.40 3.79 11.13
C PRO A 231 -18.76 3.18 10.75
N ARG A 232 -19.85 3.96 10.88
CA ARG A 232 -21.22 3.54 10.57
C ARG A 232 -21.96 4.66 9.86
N THR A 233 -22.44 4.40 8.66
CA THR A 233 -23.13 5.37 7.80
C THR A 233 -24.51 4.86 7.44
N GLN A 234 -25.54 5.68 7.59
CA GLN A 234 -26.88 5.41 7.04
C GLN A 234 -26.94 5.98 5.64
N LEU A 235 -27.25 5.14 4.67
CA LEU A 235 -27.50 5.54 3.29
C LEU A 235 -29.02 5.50 3.02
N ALA A 236 -29.52 6.42 2.21
CA ALA A 236 -30.89 6.42 1.80
C ALA A 236 -31.17 5.20 0.88
N GLY A 237 -32.31 4.56 1.07
CA GLY A 237 -32.78 3.43 0.26
C GLY A 237 -34.06 2.89 0.85
N ALA A 238 -35.10 2.77 0.03
CA ALA A 238 -36.38 2.17 0.42
C ALA A 238 -36.42 0.69 0.04
N ALA A 239 -37.31 -0.08 0.65
CA ALA A 239 -37.56 -1.46 0.30
C ALA A 239 -37.93 -1.60 -1.20
N GLY A 240 -37.33 -2.58 -1.84
CA GLY A 240 -37.48 -2.82 -3.30
C GLY A 240 -36.56 -1.95 -4.18
N GLU A 241 -35.99 -0.85 -3.67
CA GLU A 241 -35.09 -0.01 -4.48
C GLU A 241 -33.80 -0.73 -4.85
N ARG A 242 -33.36 -0.48 -6.07
CA ARG A 242 -32.07 -0.85 -6.61
C ARG A 242 -31.10 0.29 -6.36
N VAL A 243 -30.17 0.11 -5.43
CA VAL A 243 -29.24 1.13 -5.02
C VAL A 243 -27.87 0.85 -5.64
N LYS A 244 -27.36 1.81 -6.40
CA LYS A 244 -25.99 1.79 -6.93
C LYS A 244 -25.06 2.37 -5.90
N LEU A 245 -24.05 1.59 -5.50
CA LEU A 245 -22.96 2.03 -4.64
C LEU A 245 -21.71 2.20 -5.50
N ARG A 246 -21.20 3.42 -5.56
CA ARG A 246 -19.93 3.76 -6.18
C ARG A 246 -18.84 3.64 -5.13
N LEU A 247 -18.23 2.47 -5.03
CA LEU A 247 -17.23 2.12 -4.03
C LEU A 247 -15.87 2.60 -4.47
N ILE A 248 -15.17 3.31 -3.59
CA ILE A 248 -13.80 3.80 -3.79
C ILE A 248 -12.98 3.33 -2.59
N ASN A 249 -11.91 2.57 -2.81
CA ASN A 249 -10.97 2.27 -1.74
C ASN A 249 -9.89 3.35 -1.66
N ALA A 250 -10.11 4.32 -0.79
CA ALA A 250 -9.19 5.41 -0.47
C ALA A 250 -8.36 5.14 0.82
N GLY A 251 -8.23 3.86 1.21
CA GLY A 251 -7.36 3.45 2.31
C GLY A 251 -5.89 3.57 1.94
N ALA A 252 -5.04 3.93 2.90
CA ALA A 252 -3.61 4.06 2.67
C ALA A 252 -2.88 2.70 2.63
N ALA A 253 -3.38 1.70 3.40
CA ALA A 253 -2.78 0.37 3.45
C ALA A 253 -3.78 -0.78 3.66
N THR A 254 -5.09 -0.53 3.54
CA THR A 254 -6.12 -1.54 3.81
C THR A 254 -6.83 -2.01 2.56
N TYR A 255 -6.74 -3.32 2.28
CA TYR A 255 -7.68 -4.01 1.41
C TYR A 255 -9.00 -4.23 2.11
N PHE A 256 -10.11 -4.07 1.42
CA PHE A 256 -11.43 -4.32 1.97
C PHE A 256 -12.16 -5.46 1.24
N TYR A 257 -12.74 -6.37 2.03
CA TYR A 257 -13.81 -7.25 1.56
C TYR A 257 -15.15 -6.54 1.71
N VAL A 258 -15.77 -6.17 0.61
CA VAL A 258 -17.14 -5.61 0.62
C VAL A 258 -18.15 -6.74 0.40
N HIS A 259 -19.14 -6.83 1.29
CA HIS A 259 -20.21 -7.82 1.23
C HIS A 259 -21.47 -7.28 1.91
N SER A 260 -22.63 -7.89 1.66
CA SER A 260 -23.89 -7.31 2.10
C SER A 260 -24.87 -8.33 2.69
N ALA A 261 -25.65 -7.88 3.68
CA ALA A 261 -26.80 -8.57 4.19
C ALA A 261 -28.01 -8.52 3.23
N THR A 262 -28.00 -7.64 2.21
CA THR A 262 -29.03 -7.58 1.16
C THR A 262 -28.95 -8.75 0.17
N GLY A 263 -27.84 -9.48 0.14
CA GLY A 263 -27.54 -10.53 -0.82
C GLY A 263 -26.31 -10.23 -1.66
N PRO A 264 -26.15 -10.88 -2.82
CA PRO A 264 -25.01 -10.68 -3.70
C PRO A 264 -24.94 -9.23 -4.25
N LEU A 265 -23.73 -8.73 -4.44
CA LEU A 265 -23.45 -7.46 -5.13
C LEU A 265 -23.48 -7.71 -6.66
N THR A 266 -24.19 -6.90 -7.42
CA THR A 266 -24.09 -6.91 -8.89
C THR A 266 -23.05 -5.89 -9.33
N VAL A 267 -21.87 -6.36 -9.74
CA VAL A 267 -20.78 -5.50 -10.24
C VAL A 267 -21.11 -5.04 -11.66
N VAL A 268 -21.06 -3.72 -11.91
CA VAL A 268 -21.41 -3.10 -13.19
C VAL A 268 -20.27 -2.27 -13.79
N ALA A 269 -19.31 -1.83 -12.97
CA ALA A 269 -18.10 -1.15 -13.42
C ALA A 269 -16.91 -1.47 -12.49
N ALA A 270 -15.69 -1.36 -13.02
CA ALA A 270 -14.44 -1.47 -12.30
C ALA A 270 -13.48 -0.38 -12.80
N ASP A 271 -12.84 0.35 -11.89
CA ASP A 271 -11.95 1.48 -12.17
C ASP A 271 -12.56 2.49 -13.15
N GLY A 272 -13.85 2.85 -12.91
CA GLY A 272 -14.62 3.75 -13.74
C GLY A 272 -15.15 3.15 -15.03
N MET A 273 -14.61 2.04 -15.52
CA MET A 273 -14.97 1.44 -16.81
C MET A 273 -16.10 0.42 -16.68
N PRO A 274 -17.13 0.49 -17.56
CA PRO A 274 -18.25 -0.43 -17.51
C PRO A 274 -17.82 -1.86 -17.88
N VAL A 275 -18.32 -2.82 -17.09
CA VAL A 275 -18.13 -4.25 -17.35
C VAL A 275 -19.44 -4.96 -17.62
N ARG A 276 -19.41 -6.15 -18.20
CA ARG A 276 -20.59 -7.01 -18.27
C ARG A 276 -21.01 -7.35 -16.84
N PRO A 277 -22.30 -7.11 -16.48
CA PRO A 277 -22.76 -7.30 -15.11
C PRO A 277 -22.59 -8.76 -14.66
N PHE A 278 -22.11 -8.94 -13.42
CA PHE A 278 -22.04 -10.23 -12.77
C PHE A 278 -22.27 -10.09 -11.25
N THR A 279 -22.72 -11.15 -10.60
CA THR A 279 -22.98 -11.14 -9.16
C THR A 279 -21.80 -11.69 -8.38
N GLN A 280 -21.46 -11.06 -7.25
CA GLN A 280 -20.40 -11.45 -6.36
C GLN A 280 -20.87 -11.34 -4.90
N ARG A 281 -20.62 -12.34 -4.07
CA ARG A 281 -21.00 -12.28 -2.65
C ARG A 281 -20.02 -11.48 -1.81
N ARG A 282 -18.73 -11.57 -2.13
CA ARG A 282 -17.64 -10.84 -1.47
C ARG A 282 -16.70 -10.27 -2.51
N LEU A 283 -16.47 -8.99 -2.44
CA LEU A 283 -15.64 -8.24 -3.38
C LEU A 283 -14.39 -7.76 -2.65
N LEU A 284 -13.21 -8.29 -3.01
CA LEU A 284 -11.93 -7.76 -2.54
C LEU A 284 -11.56 -6.55 -3.38
N MET A 285 -11.25 -5.44 -2.71
CA MET A 285 -10.82 -4.18 -3.33
C MET A 285 -9.46 -3.78 -2.78
N GLY A 286 -8.48 -3.60 -3.66
CA GLY A 286 -7.18 -2.97 -3.33
C GLY A 286 -7.28 -1.45 -3.23
N MET A 287 -6.28 -0.82 -2.61
CA MET A 287 -6.17 0.63 -2.56
C MET A 287 -6.11 1.20 -3.98
N GLY A 288 -6.82 2.31 -4.21
CA GLY A 288 -6.93 2.95 -5.51
C GLY A 288 -7.95 2.32 -6.47
N GLU A 289 -8.46 1.12 -6.20
CA GLU A 289 -9.52 0.52 -7.03
C GLU A 289 -10.88 1.16 -6.76
N THR A 290 -11.70 1.21 -7.81
CA THR A 290 -13.11 1.56 -7.71
C THR A 290 -13.99 0.47 -8.31
N TYR A 291 -15.18 0.27 -7.72
CA TYR A 291 -16.20 -0.61 -8.23
C TYR A 291 -17.58 0.04 -8.09
N ASP A 292 -18.35 -0.01 -9.17
CA ASP A 292 -19.79 0.31 -9.08
C ASP A 292 -20.56 -0.99 -8.94
N VAL A 293 -21.35 -1.09 -7.85
CA VAL A 293 -22.17 -2.26 -7.57
C VAL A 293 -23.62 -1.87 -7.34
N ILE A 294 -24.55 -2.73 -7.73
CA ILE A 294 -25.97 -2.55 -7.47
C ILE A 294 -26.41 -3.59 -6.45
N VAL A 295 -27.14 -3.15 -5.43
CA VAL A 295 -27.82 -3.98 -4.43
C VAL A 295 -29.31 -3.69 -4.45
N ILE A 296 -30.12 -4.67 -4.09
CA ILE A 296 -31.55 -4.52 -3.92
C ILE A 296 -31.85 -4.48 -2.43
N VAL A 297 -32.53 -3.44 -1.96
CA VAL A 297 -32.90 -3.31 -0.55
C VAL A 297 -34.09 -4.25 -0.27
N PRO A 298 -33.94 -5.28 0.58
CA PRO A 298 -35.05 -6.16 0.91
C PRO A 298 -36.14 -5.43 1.73
N GLU A 299 -37.33 -6.01 1.80
CA GLU A 299 -38.42 -5.47 2.63
C GLU A 299 -38.18 -5.73 4.10
N GLY A 300 -38.78 -4.88 4.95
CA GLY A 300 -38.95 -5.13 6.38
C GLY A 300 -37.72 -4.96 7.26
N GLY A 301 -36.61 -4.34 6.76
CA GLY A 301 -35.40 -4.24 7.56
C GLY A 301 -34.41 -3.14 7.17
N ARG A 302 -33.40 -2.99 8.00
CA ARG A 302 -32.21 -2.16 7.81
C ARG A 302 -31.00 -3.08 7.60
N TYR A 303 -30.46 -3.10 6.39
CA TYR A 303 -29.50 -4.08 5.94
C TYR A 303 -28.09 -3.50 5.85
N GLU A 304 -27.13 -4.21 6.42
CA GLU A 304 -25.73 -3.81 6.40
C GLU A 304 -25.04 -4.17 5.07
N VAL A 305 -24.35 -3.20 4.49
CA VAL A 305 -23.26 -3.41 3.54
C VAL A 305 -21.98 -3.16 4.32
N ARG A 306 -21.13 -4.17 4.44
CA ARG A 306 -19.95 -4.14 5.28
C ARG A 306 -18.67 -4.15 4.44
N ALA A 307 -17.71 -3.31 4.80
CA ALA A 307 -16.35 -3.33 4.28
C ALA A 307 -15.41 -3.82 5.40
N THR A 308 -15.02 -5.09 5.34
CA THR A 308 -14.15 -5.74 6.34
C THR A 308 -12.70 -5.64 5.90
N ALA A 309 -11.82 -5.16 6.77
CA ALA A 309 -10.38 -5.16 6.52
C ALA A 309 -9.87 -6.58 6.25
N GLN A 310 -9.01 -6.74 5.25
CA GLN A 310 -8.54 -8.06 4.81
C GLN A 310 -7.82 -8.82 5.94
N ASP A 311 -7.12 -8.14 6.82
CA ASP A 311 -6.43 -8.76 7.97
C ASP A 311 -7.38 -9.18 9.10
N GLY A 312 -8.67 -8.83 9.02
CA GLY A 312 -9.69 -9.14 10.02
C GLY A 312 -9.62 -8.29 11.28
N SER A 313 -8.90 -7.16 11.26
CA SER A 313 -8.74 -6.27 12.41
C SER A 313 -9.96 -5.39 12.70
N GLY A 314 -10.85 -5.18 11.69
CA GLY A 314 -12.06 -4.38 11.85
C GLY A 314 -12.85 -4.21 10.56
N HIS A 315 -13.86 -3.34 10.61
CA HIS A 315 -14.72 -3.05 9.45
C HIS A 315 -15.39 -1.67 9.54
N ALA A 316 -15.86 -1.19 8.39
CA ALA A 316 -16.81 -0.08 8.28
C ALA A 316 -18.17 -0.61 7.81
N SER A 317 -19.26 0.01 8.27
CA SER A 317 -20.63 -0.42 8.00
C SER A 317 -21.44 0.68 7.33
N MET A 318 -22.15 0.32 6.28
CA MET A 318 -23.16 1.16 5.63
C MET A 318 -24.51 0.46 5.76
N PHE A 319 -25.57 1.20 6.04
CA PHE A 319 -26.90 0.62 6.21
C PHE A 319 -27.89 1.18 5.19
N LEU A 320 -28.65 0.31 4.59
CA LEU A 320 -29.77 0.62 3.69
C LEU A 320 -31.09 0.13 4.28
N GLY A 321 -32.17 0.85 4.03
CA GLY A 321 -33.48 0.53 4.58
C GLY A 321 -33.71 1.07 5.99
N ALA A 322 -34.85 0.71 6.59
CA ALA A 322 -35.25 1.09 7.92
C ALA A 322 -36.01 -0.06 8.61
N GLY A 323 -35.90 -0.15 9.93
CA GLY A 323 -36.51 -1.22 10.72
C GLY A 323 -35.50 -2.09 11.45
N GLU A 324 -35.82 -3.38 11.58
CA GLU A 324 -34.93 -4.35 12.23
C GLU A 324 -33.57 -4.45 11.52
N GLN A 325 -32.51 -4.52 12.32
CA GLN A 325 -31.16 -4.53 11.79
C GLN A 325 -30.71 -5.93 11.37
N HIS A 326 -30.34 -6.08 10.10
CA HIS A 326 -29.75 -7.28 9.52
C HIS A 326 -28.26 -7.05 9.26
N LEU A 327 -27.40 -7.73 10.02
CA LEU A 327 -25.95 -7.62 9.87
C LEU A 327 -25.43 -8.55 8.79
N ALA A 328 -24.41 -8.11 8.08
CA ALA A 328 -23.64 -8.95 7.17
C ALA A 328 -22.84 -9.98 8.00
N LYS A 329 -22.71 -11.22 7.49
CA LYS A 329 -22.01 -12.30 8.18
C LYS A 329 -20.53 -11.99 8.31
N ASP A 330 -19.93 -12.29 9.45
CA ASP A 330 -18.51 -12.13 9.66
C ASP A 330 -17.67 -12.96 8.65
N ILE A 331 -16.58 -12.38 8.19
CA ILE A 331 -15.58 -13.09 7.39
C ILE A 331 -14.59 -13.76 8.36
N PRO A 332 -14.30 -15.07 8.20
CA PRO A 332 -13.32 -15.74 9.04
C PRO A 332 -11.97 -15.01 9.00
N LYS A 333 -11.27 -14.92 10.14
CA LYS A 333 -9.91 -14.40 10.19
C LYS A 333 -8.97 -15.21 9.29
N PRO A 334 -7.93 -14.59 8.73
CA PRO A 334 -6.96 -15.30 7.91
C PRO A 334 -6.19 -16.34 8.74
N LYS A 335 -5.83 -17.44 8.09
CA LYS A 335 -4.97 -18.48 8.70
C LYS A 335 -3.51 -18.08 8.51
N ILE A 336 -2.98 -17.29 9.43
CA ILE A 336 -1.65 -16.63 9.29
C ILE A 336 -0.46 -17.61 9.27
N TYR A 337 -0.61 -18.88 9.69
CA TYR A 337 0.47 -19.85 9.72
C TYR A 337 0.60 -20.71 8.46
N GLY A 338 -0.48 -20.86 7.69
CA GLY A 338 -0.51 -21.69 6.47
C GLY A 338 -0.48 -20.85 5.20
N MET A 339 0.03 -21.43 4.14
CA MET A 339 0.08 -20.79 2.81
C MET A 339 -1.13 -21.12 1.92
N ASP A 340 -1.94 -22.11 2.30
CA ASP A 340 -3.04 -22.63 1.47
C ASP A 340 -4.04 -21.56 1.01
N TRP A 341 -4.30 -20.57 1.86
CA TRP A 341 -5.24 -19.49 1.55
C TRP A 341 -4.69 -18.46 0.57
N MET A 342 -3.34 -18.35 0.46
CA MET A 342 -2.69 -17.45 -0.51
C MET A 342 -2.63 -18.05 -1.89
N LEU A 343 -2.45 -19.38 -1.94
CA LEU A 343 -2.36 -20.12 -3.19
C LEU A 343 -3.75 -20.49 -3.72
N ALA A 344 -4.77 -20.52 -2.85
CA ALA A 344 -6.16 -20.77 -3.24
C ALA A 344 -6.66 -19.68 -4.20
N GLY A 345 -6.81 -20.02 -5.47
CA GLY A 345 -7.30 -19.12 -6.51
C GLY A 345 -6.26 -18.69 -7.55
N LEU A 346 -4.98 -19.07 -7.40
CA LEU A 346 -3.97 -18.82 -8.43
C LEU A 346 -4.12 -19.77 -9.65
N ASP A 347 -4.58 -20.99 -9.41
CA ASP A 347 -4.70 -22.04 -10.43
C ASP A 347 -6.16 -22.35 -10.83
N ASP A 348 -7.15 -21.75 -10.18
CA ASP A 348 -8.58 -22.04 -10.45
C ASP A 348 -9.31 -20.78 -10.95
N PRO A 349 -9.52 -20.65 -12.26
CA PRO A 349 -10.27 -19.53 -12.85
C PRO A 349 -11.77 -19.53 -12.48
N GLU A 350 -12.30 -20.64 -11.99
CA GLU A 350 -13.67 -20.75 -11.46
C GLU A 350 -13.71 -21.76 -10.29
N PRO A 351 -13.93 -21.29 -9.04
CA PRO A 351 -14.10 -22.24 -7.94
C PRO A 351 -15.36 -23.07 -8.15
N SER A 352 -15.20 -24.37 -8.24
CA SER A 352 -16.29 -25.33 -8.33
C SER A 352 -17.18 -25.23 -7.08
N GLY A 353 -18.30 -24.56 -7.19
CA GLY A 353 -19.49 -24.76 -6.36
C GLY A 353 -19.60 -24.05 -5.02
N ALA A 354 -18.54 -23.66 -4.32
CA ALA A 354 -18.60 -22.89 -3.08
C ALA A 354 -17.65 -21.69 -3.15
N GLU A 355 -18.21 -20.49 -3.18
CA GLU A 355 -17.42 -19.25 -3.15
C GLU A 355 -16.53 -19.21 -1.90
N SER A 356 -15.22 -19.03 -2.08
CA SER A 356 -14.26 -18.90 -0.98
C SER A 356 -14.72 -17.85 0.03
N ALA A 357 -14.51 -18.13 1.32
CA ALA A 357 -14.77 -17.15 2.37
C ALA A 357 -13.89 -15.89 2.23
N ARG A 358 -12.73 -16.02 1.56
CA ARG A 358 -11.76 -14.96 1.33
C ARG A 358 -11.28 -15.00 -0.13
N PRO A 359 -12.16 -14.60 -1.10
CA PRO A 359 -11.80 -14.65 -2.52
C PRO A 359 -10.72 -13.63 -2.84
N LEU A 360 -9.96 -13.87 -3.91
CA LEU A 360 -9.14 -12.86 -4.55
C LEU A 360 -10.01 -11.81 -5.25
N ALA A 361 -9.37 -10.73 -5.74
CA ALA A 361 -10.05 -9.74 -6.57
C ALA A 361 -10.72 -10.43 -7.79
N PRO A 362 -11.93 -10.03 -8.21
CA PRO A 362 -12.73 -10.78 -9.17
C PRO A 362 -12.26 -10.64 -10.63
N TYR A 363 -10.95 -10.58 -10.84
CA TYR A 363 -10.36 -10.26 -12.14
C TYR A 363 -10.71 -11.26 -13.23
N ALA A 364 -10.77 -12.54 -12.94
CA ALA A 364 -11.16 -13.58 -13.89
C ALA A 364 -12.61 -13.41 -14.41
N ARG A 365 -13.47 -12.75 -13.63
CA ARG A 365 -14.88 -12.50 -13.97
C ARG A 365 -15.11 -11.20 -14.72
N LEU A 366 -14.21 -10.24 -14.59
CA LEU A 366 -14.30 -8.95 -15.28
C LEU A 366 -14.23 -9.14 -16.78
N ARG A 367 -15.17 -8.52 -17.50
CA ARG A 367 -15.20 -8.46 -18.96
C ARG A 367 -15.72 -7.10 -19.40
N ALA A 368 -14.97 -6.41 -20.25
CA ALA A 368 -15.42 -5.18 -20.85
C ALA A 368 -16.71 -5.38 -21.66
N ARG A 369 -17.57 -4.39 -21.70
CA ARG A 369 -18.80 -4.42 -22.52
C ARG A 369 -18.50 -4.24 -24.01
N GLU A 370 -17.52 -3.41 -24.32
CA GLU A 370 -17.05 -3.11 -25.66
C GLU A 370 -15.67 -3.70 -25.90
N SER A 371 -15.25 -3.79 -27.16
CA SER A 371 -13.90 -4.23 -27.50
C SER A 371 -12.87 -3.21 -27.02
N THR A 372 -11.85 -3.72 -26.35
CA THR A 372 -10.69 -2.97 -25.87
C THR A 372 -9.42 -3.38 -26.61
N ALA A 373 -9.56 -4.03 -27.77
CA ALA A 373 -8.43 -4.51 -28.56
C ALA A 373 -7.45 -3.37 -28.86
N MET A 374 -6.15 -3.69 -28.79
CA MET A 374 -5.11 -2.74 -29.16
C MET A 374 -5.11 -2.50 -30.67
N PRO A 375 -4.61 -1.33 -31.14
CA PRO A 375 -4.55 -1.05 -32.59
C PRO A 375 -3.79 -2.12 -33.33
N ALA A 376 -4.36 -2.60 -34.46
CA ALA A 376 -3.73 -3.60 -35.30
C ALA A 376 -2.39 -3.06 -35.85
N GLY A 377 -1.32 -3.88 -35.74
CA GLY A 377 0.03 -3.53 -36.24
C GLY A 377 0.84 -2.63 -35.32
N ALA A 378 0.31 -2.23 -34.16
CA ALA A 378 1.14 -1.53 -33.15
C ALA A 378 2.27 -2.45 -32.67
N PRO A 379 3.53 -1.94 -32.56
CA PRO A 379 4.63 -2.75 -32.06
C PRO A 379 4.39 -3.10 -30.59
N VAL A 380 4.55 -4.38 -30.24
CA VAL A 380 4.38 -4.87 -28.87
C VAL A 380 5.73 -5.12 -28.23
N ARG A 381 5.97 -4.53 -27.07
CA ARG A 381 7.15 -4.79 -26.24
C ARG A 381 6.74 -5.37 -24.90
N GLU A 382 7.35 -6.48 -24.52
CA GLU A 382 7.11 -7.14 -23.23
C GLU A 382 8.21 -6.80 -22.22
N LEU A 383 7.81 -6.54 -20.97
CA LEU A 383 8.69 -6.36 -19.82
C LEU A 383 8.19 -7.22 -18.66
N GLU A 384 9.12 -7.88 -17.99
CA GLU A 384 8.84 -8.55 -16.71
C GLU A 384 9.28 -7.65 -15.55
N LEU A 385 8.40 -7.48 -14.59
CA LEU A 385 8.66 -6.76 -13.35
C LEU A 385 8.38 -7.71 -12.17
N ARG A 386 9.46 -8.08 -11.48
CA ARG A 386 9.36 -8.86 -10.24
C ARG A 386 9.12 -7.90 -9.08
N LEU A 387 8.08 -8.16 -8.30
CA LEU A 387 7.76 -7.41 -7.09
C LEU A 387 8.57 -8.03 -5.97
N THR A 388 9.46 -7.26 -5.37
CA THR A 388 10.43 -7.72 -4.39
C THR A 388 10.39 -6.85 -3.15
N GLY A 389 10.71 -7.43 -1.99
CA GLY A 389 10.66 -6.70 -0.73
C GLY A 389 11.36 -7.41 0.41
N ASP A 390 11.57 -6.66 1.47
CA ASP A 390 12.12 -7.11 2.74
C ASP A 390 11.35 -6.44 3.89
N MET A 391 10.54 -7.21 4.59
CA MET A 391 9.71 -6.72 5.70
C MET A 391 10.55 -6.27 6.91
N GLN A 392 11.70 -6.90 7.16
CA GLN A 392 12.54 -6.56 8.32
C GLN A 392 13.20 -5.20 8.22
N ARG A 393 13.54 -4.76 6.99
CA ARG A 393 14.09 -3.43 6.71
C ARG A 393 13.07 -2.50 6.07
N TYR A 394 11.91 -3.05 5.76
CA TYR A 394 10.81 -2.39 5.07
C TYR A 394 11.25 -1.69 3.78
N VAL A 395 11.89 -2.46 2.89
CA VAL A 395 12.36 -2.03 1.59
C VAL A 395 11.54 -2.72 0.51
N TRP A 396 10.91 -1.94 -0.36
CA TRP A 396 10.04 -2.44 -1.42
C TRP A 396 10.53 -1.98 -2.79
N SER A 397 10.50 -2.86 -3.78
CA SER A 397 11.21 -2.61 -5.03
C SER A 397 10.65 -3.40 -6.22
N PHE A 398 11.04 -3.01 -7.41
CA PHE A 398 10.87 -3.78 -8.64
C PHE A 398 12.24 -4.35 -9.08
N ASN A 399 12.30 -5.63 -9.42
CA ASN A 399 13.54 -6.32 -9.85
C ASN A 399 14.70 -6.15 -8.84
N GLY A 400 14.40 -6.11 -7.54
CA GLY A 400 15.41 -5.92 -6.49
C GLY A 400 15.99 -4.49 -6.39
N LYS A 401 15.46 -3.53 -7.14
CA LYS A 401 15.94 -2.14 -7.16
C LYS A 401 14.83 -1.17 -6.74
N THR A 402 15.12 -0.32 -5.79
CA THR A 402 14.24 0.79 -5.38
C THR A 402 14.23 1.89 -6.44
N VAL A 403 13.28 2.83 -6.33
CA VAL A 403 13.22 4.00 -7.23
C VAL A 403 14.48 4.88 -7.17
N LYS A 404 15.26 4.83 -6.08
CA LYS A 404 16.56 5.53 -6.01
C LYS A 404 17.63 4.89 -6.89
N GLU A 405 17.56 3.58 -7.06
CA GLU A 405 18.54 2.81 -7.83
C GLU A 405 18.18 2.75 -9.30
N GLU A 406 16.88 2.64 -9.60
CA GLU A 406 16.35 2.59 -10.95
C GLU A 406 14.97 3.24 -10.98
N SER A 407 14.89 4.45 -11.49
CA SER A 407 13.65 5.22 -11.48
C SER A 407 12.84 5.11 -12.78
N THR A 408 13.47 4.80 -13.92
CA THR A 408 12.90 5.12 -15.23
C THR A 408 12.76 3.87 -16.11
N ILE A 409 11.58 3.72 -16.70
CA ILE A 409 11.30 2.80 -17.80
C ILE A 409 10.99 3.65 -19.04
N ARG A 410 11.85 3.59 -20.05
CA ARG A 410 11.64 4.32 -21.29
C ARG A 410 10.56 3.65 -22.12
N ILE A 411 9.63 4.44 -22.67
CA ILE A 411 8.56 3.99 -23.56
C ILE A 411 8.49 4.87 -24.81
N THR A 412 8.05 4.27 -25.91
CA THR A 412 7.97 4.97 -27.21
C THR A 412 6.49 5.15 -27.59
N ARG A 413 6.15 6.34 -28.02
CA ARG A 413 4.79 6.63 -28.47
C ARG A 413 4.35 5.71 -29.59
N GLY A 414 3.15 5.14 -29.45
CA GLY A 414 2.56 4.20 -30.41
C GLY A 414 2.90 2.73 -30.16
N GLU A 415 3.83 2.41 -29.22
CA GLU A 415 4.03 1.01 -28.82
C GLU A 415 2.93 0.54 -27.86
N VAL A 416 2.64 -0.74 -27.89
CA VAL A 416 1.87 -1.44 -26.84
C VAL A 416 2.88 -2.03 -25.87
N LEU A 417 2.89 -1.51 -24.63
CA LEU A 417 3.72 -2.06 -23.60
C LEU A 417 2.93 -3.12 -22.82
N ARG A 418 3.43 -4.35 -22.81
CA ARG A 418 2.89 -5.45 -22.03
C ARG A 418 3.78 -5.71 -20.81
N LEU A 419 3.21 -5.57 -19.63
CA LEU A 419 3.89 -5.80 -18.36
C LEU A 419 3.42 -7.13 -17.77
N ARG A 420 4.38 -7.96 -17.39
CA ARG A 420 4.17 -9.21 -16.67
C ARG A 420 4.70 -9.03 -15.25
N PHE A 421 3.83 -9.12 -14.28
CA PHE A 421 4.19 -9.02 -12.86
C PHE A 421 4.35 -10.40 -12.27
N ILE A 422 5.43 -10.58 -11.51
CA ILE A 422 5.69 -11.77 -10.70
C ILE A 422 5.91 -11.27 -9.27
N ASN A 423 5.04 -11.65 -8.36
CA ASN A 423 5.15 -11.24 -6.97
C ASN A 423 5.98 -12.28 -6.19
N ASP A 424 7.19 -11.92 -5.81
CA ASP A 424 8.11 -12.74 -5.02
C ASP A 424 7.96 -12.45 -3.51
N THR A 425 6.89 -11.76 -3.11
CA THR A 425 6.63 -11.39 -1.72
C THR A 425 5.37 -12.04 -1.19
N MET A 426 5.21 -12.01 0.13
CA MET A 426 4.05 -12.54 0.82
C MET A 426 2.93 -11.49 1.01
N MET A 427 3.05 -10.31 0.37
CA MET A 427 2.11 -9.20 0.45
C MET A 427 1.38 -9.01 -0.88
N HIS A 428 0.16 -8.52 -0.82
CA HIS A 428 -0.55 -7.98 -1.98
C HIS A 428 0.08 -6.66 -2.43
N HIS A 429 0.10 -6.41 -3.73
CA HIS A 429 0.58 -5.15 -4.29
C HIS A 429 -0.42 -4.59 -5.31
N PRO A 430 -1.23 -3.57 -4.95
CA PRO A 430 -2.08 -2.86 -5.90
C PRO A 430 -1.20 -1.91 -6.71
N LEU A 431 -0.97 -2.22 -7.98
CA LEU A 431 -0.11 -1.45 -8.88
C LEU A 431 -0.94 -0.46 -9.68
N HIS A 432 -0.62 0.82 -9.60
CA HIS A 432 -1.31 1.91 -10.27
C HIS A 432 -0.43 2.58 -11.33
N LEU A 433 -1.03 2.86 -12.49
CA LEU A 433 -0.41 3.57 -13.60
C LEU A 433 -1.11 4.90 -13.84
N HIS A 434 -0.37 6.00 -13.74
CA HIS A 434 -0.85 7.34 -14.04
C HIS A 434 -1.02 7.56 -15.55
N GLY A 435 -1.97 8.39 -15.93
CA GLY A 435 -2.16 8.89 -17.30
C GLY A 435 -2.63 7.87 -18.34
N HIS A 436 -2.80 6.60 -17.97
CA HIS A 436 -3.19 5.56 -18.91
C HIS A 436 -4.22 4.61 -18.28
N PHE A 437 -5.15 4.12 -19.10
CA PHE A 437 -5.81 2.87 -18.81
C PHE A 437 -5.02 1.72 -19.43
N PHE A 438 -4.96 0.62 -18.71
CA PHE A 438 -4.41 -0.63 -19.23
C PHE A 438 -5.49 -1.71 -19.34
N ARG A 439 -5.30 -2.64 -20.24
CA ARG A 439 -6.08 -3.87 -20.34
C ARG A 439 -5.53 -4.88 -19.34
N LEU A 440 -6.37 -5.42 -18.48
CA LEU A 440 -6.01 -6.56 -17.65
C LEU A 440 -6.11 -7.85 -18.46
N LEU A 441 -4.98 -8.53 -18.67
CA LEU A 441 -4.93 -9.75 -19.50
C LEU A 441 -5.40 -10.98 -18.70
N ASN A 442 -6.71 -11.09 -18.57
CA ASN A 442 -7.42 -12.11 -17.78
C ASN A 442 -8.04 -13.24 -18.62
N GLY A 443 -7.57 -13.44 -19.86
CA GLY A 443 -8.09 -14.47 -20.77
C GLY A 443 -9.38 -14.08 -21.54
N ARG A 444 -9.86 -12.84 -21.43
CA ARG A 444 -11.07 -12.36 -22.14
C ARG A 444 -10.80 -11.80 -23.55
N GLY A 445 -9.57 -11.93 -24.04
CA GLY A 445 -9.19 -11.50 -25.40
C GLY A 445 -9.52 -10.03 -25.65
N ASP A 446 -10.20 -9.72 -26.74
CA ASP A 446 -10.56 -8.34 -27.11
C ASP A 446 -11.50 -7.64 -26.11
N PHE A 447 -12.08 -8.38 -25.19
CA PHE A 447 -12.94 -7.85 -24.13
C PHE A 447 -12.25 -7.85 -22.76
N ALA A 448 -10.92 -7.81 -22.72
CA ALA A 448 -10.17 -7.62 -21.49
C ALA A 448 -10.58 -6.29 -20.83
N PRO A 449 -10.86 -6.25 -19.50
CA PRO A 449 -11.31 -5.02 -18.87
C PRO A 449 -10.22 -3.97 -18.85
N LEU A 450 -10.62 -2.70 -19.03
CA LEU A 450 -9.74 -1.55 -18.78
C LEU A 450 -9.74 -1.24 -17.30
N LYS A 451 -8.56 -1.01 -16.75
CA LYS A 451 -8.32 -0.60 -15.36
C LYS A 451 -7.16 0.38 -15.28
N HIS A 452 -7.02 1.05 -14.17
CA HIS A 452 -5.84 1.88 -13.85
C HIS A 452 -5.09 1.36 -12.60
N THR A 453 -5.67 0.40 -11.88
CA THR A 453 -5.05 -0.26 -10.72
C THR A 453 -5.25 -1.77 -10.81
N VAL A 454 -4.21 -2.56 -10.54
CA VAL A 454 -4.26 -4.02 -10.54
C VAL A 454 -3.58 -4.59 -9.32
N ASP A 455 -4.27 -5.45 -8.59
CA ASP A 455 -3.67 -6.21 -7.49
C ASP A 455 -2.85 -7.40 -8.04
N VAL A 456 -1.65 -7.56 -7.49
CA VAL A 456 -0.84 -8.77 -7.69
C VAL A 456 -0.78 -9.51 -6.37
N PRO A 457 -1.50 -10.64 -6.21
CA PRO A 457 -1.59 -11.34 -4.94
C PRO A 457 -0.24 -11.94 -4.51
N PRO A 458 -0.06 -12.28 -3.23
CA PRO A 458 1.16 -12.90 -2.71
C PRO A 458 1.59 -14.10 -3.53
N MET A 459 2.87 -14.20 -3.89
CA MET A 459 3.45 -15.27 -4.73
C MET A 459 2.76 -15.47 -6.08
N GLY A 460 1.85 -14.56 -6.45
CA GLY A 460 1.03 -14.62 -7.65
C GLY A 460 1.62 -13.88 -8.85
N LYS A 461 0.81 -13.83 -9.90
CA LYS A 461 1.16 -13.18 -11.17
C LYS A 461 -0.01 -12.38 -11.68
N ALA A 462 0.28 -11.31 -12.40
CA ALA A 462 -0.70 -10.58 -13.20
C ALA A 462 -0.02 -10.10 -14.50
N ALA A 463 -0.83 -9.81 -15.52
CA ALA A 463 -0.33 -9.21 -16.75
C ALA A 463 -1.29 -8.13 -17.22
N ILE A 464 -0.70 -7.02 -17.67
CA ILE A 464 -1.43 -5.89 -18.23
C ILE A 464 -0.79 -5.47 -19.55
N GLU A 465 -1.53 -4.74 -20.38
CA GLU A 465 -0.96 -4.03 -21.52
C GLU A 465 -1.64 -2.69 -21.75
N PHE A 466 -0.90 -1.71 -22.21
CA PHE A 466 -1.44 -0.41 -22.57
C PHE A 466 -0.76 0.17 -23.80
N LEU A 467 -1.51 1.00 -24.52
CA LEU A 467 -0.98 1.77 -25.64
C LEU A 467 -0.28 3.01 -25.08
N ALA A 468 1.00 3.18 -25.40
CA ALA A 468 1.74 4.39 -25.08
C ALA A 468 1.30 5.52 -26.03
N ASN A 469 0.23 6.23 -25.69
CA ASN A 469 -0.39 7.25 -26.55
C ASN A 469 -0.38 8.68 -25.94
N GLU A 470 0.26 8.83 -24.79
CA GLU A 470 0.46 10.09 -24.10
C GLU A 470 1.85 10.67 -24.38
N GLN A 471 2.29 11.63 -23.55
CA GLN A 471 3.63 12.23 -23.60
C GLN A 471 4.09 12.59 -22.19
N GLY A 472 5.38 12.82 -21.99
CA GLY A 472 5.93 13.26 -20.70
C GLY A 472 6.31 12.08 -19.79
N ASP A 473 6.24 12.30 -18.49
CA ASP A 473 6.64 11.39 -17.44
C ASP A 473 5.45 10.99 -16.59
N TRP A 474 5.23 9.68 -16.39
CA TRP A 474 4.09 9.14 -15.67
C TRP A 474 4.53 8.17 -14.58
N VAL A 475 4.03 8.38 -13.37
CA VAL A 475 4.36 7.49 -12.26
C VAL A 475 3.65 6.14 -12.42
N PHE A 476 4.37 5.09 -12.08
CA PHE A 476 3.87 3.74 -11.88
C PHE A 476 4.35 3.25 -10.52
N HIS A 477 3.44 2.88 -9.63
CA HIS A 477 3.80 2.55 -8.26
C HIS A 477 2.85 1.53 -7.62
N CYS A 478 3.32 0.90 -6.55
CA CYS A 478 2.43 0.21 -5.61
C CYS A 478 1.58 1.25 -4.87
N HIS A 479 0.26 1.09 -4.87
CA HIS A 479 -0.66 2.04 -4.22
C HIS A 479 -0.76 1.83 -2.71
N LEU A 480 -0.16 0.78 -2.17
CA LEU A 480 0.08 0.67 -0.73
C LEU A 480 1.05 1.80 -0.36
N LEU A 481 0.54 2.83 0.35
CA LEU A 481 1.21 4.12 0.53
C LEU A 481 2.63 3.97 1.09
N TYR A 482 2.80 3.11 2.09
CA TYR A 482 4.08 2.88 2.74
C TYR A 482 5.06 2.11 1.86
N HIS A 483 4.58 1.19 0.99
CA HIS A 483 5.42 0.51 -0.02
C HIS A 483 5.93 1.49 -1.08
N MET A 484 5.06 2.36 -1.58
CA MET A 484 5.45 3.42 -2.52
C MET A 484 6.57 4.28 -1.92
N LYS A 485 6.41 4.73 -0.67
CA LYS A 485 7.39 5.57 0.04
C LYS A 485 8.66 4.80 0.44
N ALA A 486 8.60 3.49 0.54
CA ALA A 486 9.76 2.64 0.78
C ALA A 486 10.53 2.26 -0.50
N GLY A 487 10.05 2.68 -1.68
CA GLY A 487 10.81 2.55 -2.93
C GLY A 487 10.13 1.85 -4.10
N MET A 488 8.89 1.34 -3.95
CA MET A 488 8.18 0.59 -4.98
C MET A 488 7.51 1.51 -6.01
N THR A 489 8.33 2.24 -6.75
CA THR A 489 7.92 3.24 -7.73
C THR A 489 8.82 3.18 -8.96
N ARG A 490 8.26 3.46 -10.15
CA ARG A 490 8.94 3.71 -11.42
C ARG A 490 8.29 4.90 -12.12
N VAL A 491 8.95 5.42 -13.13
CA VAL A 491 8.43 6.43 -14.06
C VAL A 491 8.49 5.88 -15.47
N PHE A 492 7.36 5.80 -16.13
CA PHE A 492 7.30 5.64 -17.57
C PHE A 492 7.59 6.98 -18.23
N SER A 493 8.73 7.06 -18.93
CA SER A 493 9.23 8.27 -19.56
C SER A 493 9.27 8.11 -21.07
N TYR A 494 8.55 8.97 -21.76
CA TYR A 494 8.46 8.95 -23.22
C TYR A 494 9.78 9.37 -23.87
N THR A 495 10.21 8.60 -24.90
CA THR A 495 11.50 8.81 -25.59
C THR A 495 11.57 10.13 -26.36
N GLU A 496 10.45 10.73 -26.72
CA GLU A 496 10.37 12.04 -27.40
C GLU A 496 10.95 13.19 -26.58
N GLN A 497 11.09 13.02 -25.26
CA GLN A 497 11.76 14.01 -24.40
C GLN A 497 13.29 14.04 -24.60
N GLY A 498 13.84 13.13 -25.40
CA GLY A 498 15.25 13.03 -25.72
C GLY A 498 16.00 11.97 -24.91
N PRO A 499 17.16 11.47 -25.44
CA PRO A 499 17.90 10.36 -24.85
C PRO A 499 18.47 10.68 -23.45
N ASP A 500 18.80 11.95 -23.21
CA ASP A 500 19.42 12.42 -21.95
C ASP A 500 18.40 12.89 -20.91
N HIS A 501 17.11 12.91 -21.25
CA HIS A 501 16.07 13.32 -20.30
C HIS A 501 16.01 12.37 -19.10
N GLN A 502 16.02 12.95 -17.91
CA GLN A 502 15.86 12.23 -16.64
C GLN A 502 14.65 12.78 -15.90
N PRO A 503 13.66 11.93 -15.54
CA PRO A 503 12.52 12.35 -14.75
C PRO A 503 12.96 12.97 -13.41
N LYS A 504 12.36 14.11 -13.06
CA LYS A 504 12.66 14.80 -11.79
C LYS A 504 11.75 14.26 -10.69
N LEU A 505 12.26 13.39 -9.86
CA LEU A 505 11.55 12.84 -8.71
C LEU A 505 12.04 13.46 -7.40
N ASN A 506 11.13 13.66 -6.46
CA ASN A 506 11.49 14.04 -5.10
C ASN A 506 11.94 12.81 -4.29
N LEU A 507 13.17 12.40 -4.49
CA LEU A 507 13.74 11.23 -3.82
C LEU A 507 14.20 11.48 -2.37
N LYS A 508 14.14 12.74 -1.88
CA LYS A 508 14.60 13.07 -0.51
C LYS A 508 13.79 12.36 0.57
N HIS A 509 12.50 12.16 0.32
CA HIS A 509 11.60 11.50 1.26
C HIS A 509 11.41 10.00 0.98
N VAL A 510 11.98 9.51 -0.12
CA VAL A 510 12.04 8.08 -0.38
C VAL A 510 13.24 7.54 0.36
N ASN A 511 12.98 6.67 1.34
CA ASN A 511 14.02 5.99 2.08
C ASN A 511 15.08 6.94 2.71
N PRO A 512 14.66 7.90 3.57
CA PRO A 512 15.58 8.79 4.28
C PRO A 512 16.38 8.03 5.33
N TRP A 513 17.48 8.61 5.77
CA TRP A 513 18.14 8.16 6.99
C TRP A 513 17.21 8.31 8.17
N GLN A 514 17.08 7.26 8.97
CA GLN A 514 16.27 7.23 10.18
C GLN A 514 17.15 6.84 11.37
N PHE A 515 16.89 7.46 12.51
CA PHE A 515 17.55 7.12 13.75
C PHE A 515 16.76 6.04 14.50
N THR A 516 17.47 5.07 15.06
CA THR A 516 16.92 4.08 15.99
C THR A 516 17.76 4.02 17.24
N LEU A 517 17.09 3.69 18.33
CA LEU A 517 17.70 3.40 19.63
C LEU A 517 16.98 2.19 20.22
N GLU A 518 17.73 1.16 20.56
CA GLU A 518 17.28 0.06 21.39
C GLU A 518 18.27 -0.13 22.52
N GLY A 519 17.80 -0.24 23.75
CA GLY A 519 18.66 -0.43 24.89
C GLY A 519 17.97 -1.25 25.97
N THR A 520 18.71 -2.17 26.54
CA THR A 520 18.32 -3.01 27.67
C THR A 520 19.14 -2.58 28.87
N GLY A 521 18.49 -2.28 29.99
CA GLY A 521 19.14 -2.11 31.29
C GLY A 521 18.65 -3.21 32.22
N GLN A 522 19.53 -4.07 32.65
CA GLN A 522 19.26 -5.13 33.63
C GLN A 522 19.95 -4.77 34.98
N SER A 523 19.79 -5.60 35.98
CA SER A 523 20.31 -5.37 37.31
C SER A 523 21.86 -5.38 37.37
N ASN A 524 22.52 -6.04 36.43
CA ASN A 524 23.94 -6.35 36.39
C ASN A 524 24.66 -5.79 35.16
N PHE A 525 23.96 -5.55 34.04
CA PHE A 525 24.55 -5.01 32.82
C PHE A 525 23.60 -4.16 32.00
N SER A 526 24.11 -3.45 31.00
CA SER A 526 23.37 -2.72 29.98
C SER A 526 23.94 -3.03 28.61
N GLU A 527 23.03 -3.37 27.67
CA GLU A 527 23.38 -3.59 26.28
C GLU A 527 22.46 -2.76 25.36
N GLY A 528 22.90 -2.51 24.14
CA GLY A 528 22.01 -1.85 23.20
C GLY A 528 22.66 -1.38 21.91
N SER A 529 21.86 -0.67 21.12
CA SER A 529 22.29 -0.11 19.85
C SER A 529 21.64 1.24 19.59
N ALA A 530 22.42 2.17 19.02
CA ALA A 530 21.93 3.47 18.57
C ALA A 530 22.55 3.82 17.23
N GLY A 531 21.76 4.32 16.27
CA GLY A 531 22.34 4.67 14.99
C GLY A 531 21.35 5.14 13.94
N TRP A 532 21.89 5.52 12.81
CA TRP A 532 21.14 5.90 11.62
C TRP A 532 21.18 4.77 10.59
N PHE A 533 20.07 4.51 9.98
CA PHE A 533 19.97 3.51 8.91
C PHE A 533 19.11 4.01 7.74
N ASN A 534 19.31 3.39 6.59
CA ASN A 534 18.47 3.47 5.39
C ASN A 534 18.38 2.07 4.74
N ASP A 535 17.91 1.99 3.49
CA ASP A 535 17.79 0.72 2.74
C ASP A 535 19.09 -0.06 2.55
N LYS A 536 20.25 0.64 2.54
CA LYS A 536 21.55 0.05 2.21
C LYS A 536 22.52 0.05 3.37
N HIS A 537 22.40 0.98 4.29
CA HIS A 537 23.43 1.25 5.30
C HIS A 537 22.84 1.43 6.69
N ARG A 538 23.57 0.97 7.69
CA ARG A 538 23.45 1.39 9.09
C ARG A 538 24.78 1.92 9.56
N VAL A 539 24.80 3.04 10.25
CA VAL A 539 25.96 3.60 10.95
C VAL A 539 25.53 3.86 12.39
N GLY A 540 26.22 3.32 13.34
CA GLY A 540 25.78 3.43 14.73
C GLY A 540 26.79 2.88 15.71
N ILE A 541 26.37 2.87 16.97
CA ILE A 541 27.09 2.34 18.11
C ILE A 541 26.26 1.17 18.64
N ASP A 542 26.92 0.04 18.85
CA ASP A 542 26.43 -1.09 19.63
C ASP A 542 27.25 -1.12 20.91
N TRP A 543 26.65 -1.36 22.09
CA TRP A 543 27.36 -1.33 23.36
C TRP A 543 26.93 -2.44 24.30
N GLU A 544 27.86 -2.86 25.14
CA GLU A 544 27.68 -3.65 26.32
C GLU A 544 28.46 -3.04 27.48
N TYR A 545 27.90 -3.05 28.68
CA TYR A 545 28.50 -2.50 29.88
C TYR A 545 28.14 -3.31 31.13
N SER A 546 29.11 -3.87 31.81
CA SER A 546 28.97 -4.56 33.08
C SER A 546 28.99 -3.56 34.26
N PHE A 547 27.95 -3.62 35.10
CA PHE A 547 27.90 -2.76 36.30
C PHE A 547 28.76 -3.30 37.45
N ASP A 548 29.01 -4.60 37.51
CA ASP A 548 29.71 -5.26 38.58
C ASP A 548 31.24 -5.19 38.40
N GLU A 549 31.70 -5.29 37.15
CA GLU A 549 33.12 -5.32 36.81
C GLU A 549 33.64 -3.99 36.28
N ASP A 550 32.77 -3.02 36.01
CA ASP A 550 33.08 -1.74 35.37
C ASP A 550 33.81 -1.91 34.02
N GLU A 551 33.40 -2.99 33.29
CA GLU A 551 33.93 -3.31 31.98
C GLU A 551 32.94 -2.94 30.88
N TYR A 552 33.47 -2.55 29.71
CA TYR A 552 32.63 -2.23 28.55
C TYR A 552 33.23 -2.70 27.23
N GLU A 553 32.36 -3.02 26.30
CA GLU A 553 32.64 -3.12 24.88
C GLU A 553 31.71 -2.18 24.10
N MET A 554 32.26 -1.40 23.17
CA MET A 554 31.51 -0.46 22.36
C MET A 554 32.00 -0.50 20.90
N ASP A 555 31.13 -0.88 19.98
CA ASP A 555 31.40 -0.94 18.56
C ASP A 555 30.86 0.29 17.85
N LEU A 556 31.73 1.17 17.35
CA LEU A 556 31.36 2.17 16.35
C LEU A 556 31.39 1.52 14.97
N GLY A 557 30.22 1.14 14.44
CA GLY A 557 30.10 0.26 13.30
C GLY A 557 29.40 0.87 12.08
N TRP A 558 29.78 0.36 10.92
CA TRP A 558 29.09 0.53 9.65
C TRP A 558 28.70 -0.84 9.13
N ARG A 559 27.39 -0.98 8.77
CA ARG A 559 26.85 -2.17 8.09
C ARG A 559 26.33 -1.78 6.73
N ARG A 560 26.67 -2.56 5.69
CA ARG A 560 26.13 -2.44 4.36
C ARG A 560 25.32 -3.67 3.99
N PHE A 561 24.05 -3.51 3.75
CA PHE A 561 23.15 -4.55 3.28
C PHE A 561 23.38 -4.79 1.79
N LEU A 562 23.79 -6.01 1.41
CA LEU A 562 24.04 -6.43 0.04
C LEU A 562 22.73 -6.92 -0.62
N ASN A 563 21.97 -7.70 0.12
CA ASN A 563 20.64 -8.20 -0.23
C ASN A 563 19.84 -8.51 1.05
N ARG A 564 18.75 -9.27 0.93
CA ARG A 564 17.91 -9.66 2.06
C ARG A 564 18.66 -10.45 3.13
N ASP A 565 19.63 -11.30 2.72
CA ASP A 565 20.25 -12.29 3.60
C ASP A 565 21.70 -11.96 3.96
N TRP A 566 22.39 -11.13 3.17
CA TRP A 566 23.80 -10.81 3.35
C TRP A 566 24.05 -9.34 3.64
N SER A 567 24.92 -9.08 4.62
CA SER A 567 25.50 -7.76 4.86
C SER A 567 27.00 -7.87 5.17
N THR A 568 27.74 -6.78 4.90
CA THR A 568 29.10 -6.58 5.39
C THR A 568 29.07 -5.67 6.60
N VAL A 569 29.97 -5.88 7.55
CA VAL A 569 30.15 -5.08 8.74
C VAL A 569 31.60 -4.62 8.83
N ALA A 570 31.85 -3.42 9.33
CA ALA A 570 33.17 -2.92 9.64
C ALA A 570 33.07 -1.85 10.72
N GLY A 571 34.03 -1.74 11.58
CA GLY A 571 33.96 -0.80 12.67
C GLY A 571 35.24 -0.68 13.47
N TYR A 572 35.13 0.09 14.54
CA TYR A 572 36.15 0.26 15.56
C TYR A 572 35.53 -0.12 16.90
N ARG A 573 36.19 -1.03 17.61
CA ARG A 573 35.83 -1.52 18.93
C ARG A 573 36.64 -0.83 20.00
N PHE A 574 35.96 -0.21 20.92
CA PHE A 574 36.50 0.33 22.16
C PHE A 574 36.20 -0.67 23.28
N THR A 575 37.20 -1.00 24.10
CA THR A 575 36.99 -1.92 25.21
C THR A 575 37.99 -1.63 26.33
N ASN A 576 37.57 -1.86 27.58
CA ASN A 576 38.45 -1.89 28.74
C ASN A 576 38.53 -3.28 29.41
N GLU A 577 37.95 -4.29 28.78
CA GLU A 577 38.03 -5.67 29.26
C GLU A 577 39.46 -6.15 29.41
N HIS A 578 39.70 -6.90 30.50
CA HIS A 578 41.03 -7.35 30.83
C HIS A 578 41.65 -8.24 29.73
N GLY A 579 42.86 -7.87 29.28
CA GLY A 579 43.58 -8.60 28.21
C GLY A 579 43.21 -8.21 26.79
N THR A 580 42.26 -7.30 26.59
CA THR A 580 41.81 -6.79 25.28
C THR A 580 42.30 -5.37 25.00
N ARG A 581 42.21 -4.90 23.77
CA ARG A 581 42.56 -3.54 23.32
C ARG A 581 41.57 -3.06 22.29
N ASP A 582 41.50 -1.74 22.13
CA ASP A 582 40.83 -1.11 21.03
C ASP A 582 41.30 -1.64 19.67
N ARG A 583 40.40 -1.96 18.78
CA ARG A 583 40.70 -2.64 17.52
C ARG A 583 39.75 -2.28 16.37
N VAL A 584 40.26 -2.30 15.15
CA VAL A 584 39.46 -2.24 13.94
C VAL A 584 38.99 -3.64 13.61
N PHE A 585 37.72 -3.79 13.19
CA PHE A 585 37.21 -5.06 12.74
C PHE A 585 36.49 -4.93 11.41
N ALA A 586 36.41 -6.04 10.65
CA ALA A 586 35.59 -6.17 9.47
C ALA A 586 35.07 -7.60 9.33
N GLY A 587 33.92 -7.78 8.69
CA GLY A 587 33.34 -9.09 8.55
C GLY A 587 32.06 -9.13 7.71
N VAL A 588 31.34 -10.22 7.86
CA VAL A 588 30.09 -10.49 7.17
C VAL A 588 29.05 -11.00 8.15
N GLN A 589 27.78 -10.69 7.83
CA GLN A 589 26.63 -11.28 8.51
C GLN A 589 25.74 -11.93 7.47
N HIS A 590 25.23 -13.11 7.79
CA HIS A 590 24.34 -13.88 6.96
C HIS A 590 23.13 -14.38 7.75
N ARG A 591 21.95 -14.34 7.13
CA ARG A 591 20.73 -14.92 7.69
C ARG A 591 20.68 -16.40 7.36
N LEU A 592 20.89 -17.23 8.36
CA LEU A 592 20.85 -18.68 8.35
C LEU A 592 19.40 -19.19 8.48
N PRO A 593 19.13 -20.49 8.22
CA PRO A 593 17.84 -21.10 8.54
C PRO A 593 17.35 -20.79 9.96
N PHE A 594 16.04 -20.84 10.15
CA PHE A 594 15.33 -20.45 11.37
C PHE A 594 15.44 -18.96 11.72
N LEU A 595 15.65 -18.08 10.72
CA LEU A 595 15.81 -16.65 10.91
C LEU A 595 16.95 -16.31 11.92
N THR A 596 17.95 -17.14 11.99
CA THR A 596 19.14 -16.94 12.84
C THR A 596 20.15 -16.09 12.09
N TYR A 597 20.76 -15.11 12.73
CA TYR A 597 21.85 -14.33 12.16
C TYR A 597 23.19 -14.91 12.57
N GLY A 598 24.01 -15.27 11.59
CA GLY A 598 25.40 -15.65 11.79
C GLY A 598 26.31 -14.50 11.39
N THR A 599 27.20 -14.09 12.27
CA THR A 599 28.18 -13.04 12.03
C THR A 599 29.58 -13.61 12.16
N VAL A 600 30.50 -13.21 11.30
CA VAL A 600 31.93 -13.54 11.44
C VAL A 600 32.73 -12.28 11.19
N THR A 601 33.50 -11.83 12.19
CA THR A 601 34.40 -10.70 12.07
C THR A 601 35.84 -11.13 12.25
N LEU A 602 36.76 -10.38 11.66
CA LEU A 602 38.21 -10.46 11.83
C LEU A 602 38.68 -9.08 12.26
N ASP A 603 39.52 -9.02 13.29
CA ASP A 603 40.05 -7.75 13.77
C ASP A 603 41.52 -7.48 13.36
N SER A 604 42.01 -6.30 13.69
CA SER A 604 43.38 -5.85 13.34
C SER A 604 44.49 -6.60 14.09
N GLU A 605 44.16 -7.39 15.11
CA GLU A 605 45.10 -8.21 15.88
C GLU A 605 45.10 -9.68 15.40
N GLY A 606 44.22 -10.03 14.44
CA GLY A 606 44.13 -11.34 13.85
C GLY A 606 43.12 -12.26 14.53
N ASP A 607 42.31 -11.75 15.45
CA ASP A 607 41.31 -12.53 16.16
C ASP A 607 40.06 -12.68 15.29
N VAL A 608 39.42 -13.86 15.35
CA VAL A 608 38.21 -14.21 14.64
C VAL A 608 37.07 -14.35 15.63
N ARG A 609 35.97 -13.61 15.41
CA ARG A 609 34.80 -13.63 16.27
C ARG A 609 33.58 -14.11 15.47
N PRO A 610 33.23 -15.40 15.48
CA PRO A 610 31.95 -15.91 15.01
C PRO A 610 30.88 -15.72 16.07
N GLY A 611 29.68 -15.24 15.63
CA GLY A 611 28.53 -15.05 16.50
C GLY A 611 27.25 -15.59 15.87
N LEU A 612 26.29 -15.99 16.69
CA LEU A 612 24.95 -16.41 16.33
C LEU A 612 23.95 -15.65 17.20
N SER A 613 22.95 -15.02 16.60
CA SER A 613 21.87 -14.38 17.34
C SER A 613 20.49 -14.76 16.79
N ARG A 614 19.53 -14.93 17.69
CA ARG A 614 18.15 -15.26 17.33
C ARG A 614 17.17 -14.78 18.40
N GLU A 615 16.06 -14.16 17.93
CA GLU A 615 14.86 -13.93 18.72
C GLU A 615 13.77 -14.90 18.24
N LEU A 616 13.25 -15.78 19.13
CA LEU A 616 12.16 -16.71 18.84
C LEU A 616 10.89 -16.26 19.54
N GLN A 617 9.84 -15.98 18.77
CA GLN A 617 8.55 -15.58 19.31
C GLN A 617 7.82 -16.78 19.93
N LEU A 618 7.73 -16.83 21.26
CA LEU A 618 7.06 -17.91 22.00
C LEU A 618 5.55 -17.73 22.05
N THR A 619 5.08 -16.52 22.38
CA THR A 619 3.66 -16.12 22.34
C THR A 619 3.55 -14.80 21.57
N SER A 620 2.36 -14.24 21.43
CA SER A 620 2.19 -12.95 20.74
C SER A 620 3.01 -11.79 21.36
N ARG A 621 3.43 -11.90 22.64
CA ARG A 621 4.17 -10.82 23.35
C ARG A 621 5.46 -11.28 24.03
N LEU A 622 5.67 -12.59 24.13
CA LEU A 622 6.85 -13.18 24.80
C LEU A 622 7.78 -13.74 23.74
N SER A 623 9.02 -13.26 23.73
CA SER A 623 10.12 -13.77 22.92
C SER A 623 11.18 -14.42 23.79
N TRP A 624 11.92 -15.36 23.20
CA TRP A 624 13.15 -15.94 23.73
C TRP A 624 14.32 -15.42 22.88
N ILE A 625 15.20 -14.66 23.51
CA ILE A 625 16.41 -14.08 22.90
C ILE A 625 17.57 -15.00 23.20
N ASN A 626 18.39 -15.30 22.21
CA ASN A 626 19.60 -16.10 22.36
C ASN A 626 20.72 -15.51 21.53
N GLU A 627 21.85 -15.33 22.14
CA GLU A 627 23.09 -14.91 21.52
C GLU A 627 24.19 -15.86 21.95
N LEU A 628 25.07 -16.18 21.04
CA LEU A 628 26.24 -17.03 21.27
C LEU A 628 27.36 -16.44 20.43
N GLU A 629 28.45 -16.11 21.09
CA GLU A 629 29.64 -15.60 20.43
C GLU A 629 30.87 -16.36 20.91
N TYR A 630 31.86 -16.44 20.06
CA TYR A 630 33.19 -16.94 20.40
C TYR A 630 34.21 -15.89 19.99
N ASP A 631 35.04 -15.45 20.91
CA ASP A 631 36.25 -14.66 20.65
C ASP A 631 37.47 -15.51 20.94
N SER A 632 38.48 -15.48 20.10
CA SER A 632 39.70 -16.25 20.27
C SER A 632 40.51 -15.88 21.55
N ARG A 633 40.15 -14.79 22.25
CA ARG A 633 40.77 -14.32 23.51
C ARG A 633 39.91 -14.55 24.73
N THR A 634 38.60 -14.20 24.64
CA THR A 634 37.67 -14.25 25.76
C THR A 634 36.88 -15.56 25.81
N GLU A 635 37.08 -16.44 24.80
CA GLU A 635 36.44 -17.73 24.62
C GLU A 635 34.95 -17.62 24.29
N TRP A 636 34.06 -18.38 24.96
CA TRP A 636 32.64 -18.44 24.67
C TRP A 636 31.86 -17.47 25.56
N GLU A 637 31.10 -16.64 24.92
CA GLU A 637 30.11 -15.75 25.52
C GLU A 637 28.72 -16.09 25.04
N TRP A 638 27.75 -16.11 25.94
CA TRP A 638 26.35 -16.38 25.55
C TRP A 638 25.36 -15.67 26.46
N ASN A 639 24.25 -15.27 25.83
CA ASN A 639 23.12 -14.63 26.48
C ASN A 639 21.84 -15.42 26.12
N SER A 640 21.03 -15.77 27.13
CA SER A 640 19.74 -16.42 26.92
C SER A 640 18.70 -15.82 27.85
N GLY A 641 17.72 -15.14 27.29
CA GLY A 641 16.74 -14.36 28.05
C GLY A 641 15.34 -14.35 27.47
N LEU A 642 14.39 -13.95 28.30
CA LEU A 642 13.01 -13.73 27.91
C LEU A 642 12.71 -12.22 27.83
N LYS A 643 12.02 -11.80 26.78
CA LYS A 643 11.55 -10.41 26.58
C LYS A 643 10.03 -10.39 26.45
N TYR A 644 9.33 -9.73 27.36
CA TYR A 644 7.89 -9.57 27.31
C TYR A 644 7.49 -8.15 26.90
N ARG A 645 6.84 -8.01 25.77
CA ARG A 645 6.43 -6.75 25.17
C ARG A 645 5.25 -6.12 25.89
N LEU A 646 5.45 -4.96 26.54
CA LEU A 646 4.39 -4.21 27.21
C LEU A 646 3.61 -3.33 26.22
N ASN A 647 4.35 -2.54 25.44
CA ASN A 647 3.79 -1.63 24.43
C ASN A 647 4.80 -1.41 23.29
N LYS A 648 4.54 -0.46 22.41
CA LYS A 648 5.40 -0.14 21.26
C LYS A 648 6.87 0.15 21.64
N ARG A 649 7.11 0.70 22.82
CA ARG A 649 8.45 1.19 23.23
C ARG A 649 9.09 0.40 24.36
N TRP A 650 8.32 -0.27 25.19
CA TRP A 650 8.81 -0.89 26.41
C TRP A 650 8.57 -2.39 26.46
N SER A 651 9.57 -3.11 26.92
CA SER A 651 9.49 -4.53 27.28
C SER A 651 10.10 -4.76 28.66
N ILE A 652 9.67 -5.82 29.34
CA ILE A 652 10.36 -6.39 30.51
C ILE A 652 11.26 -7.49 29.96
N THR A 653 12.49 -7.52 30.44
CA THR A 653 13.46 -8.56 30.07
C THR A 653 14.09 -9.20 31.30
N GLY A 654 14.54 -10.44 31.15
CA GLY A 654 15.33 -11.11 32.17
C GLY A 654 15.94 -12.38 31.59
N GLY A 655 17.18 -12.63 31.93
CA GLY A 655 17.94 -13.74 31.36
C GLY A 655 19.24 -13.99 32.10
N PHE A 656 19.99 -14.92 31.57
CA PHE A 656 21.31 -15.30 32.05
C PHE A 656 22.36 -14.95 30.97
N HIS A 657 23.39 -14.28 31.40
CA HIS A 657 24.56 -13.96 30.60
C HIS A 657 25.79 -14.70 31.18
N SER A 658 26.66 -15.28 30.32
CA SER A 658 27.82 -16.05 30.78
C SER A 658 28.70 -15.27 31.73
N ASP A 659 28.94 -14.02 31.44
CA ASP A 659 29.89 -13.16 32.18
C ASP A 659 29.19 -12.35 33.28
N HIS A 660 27.90 -11.98 33.08
CA HIS A 660 27.17 -11.11 34.02
C HIS A 660 26.13 -11.84 34.88
N SER A 661 26.03 -13.18 34.78
CA SER A 661 25.09 -13.99 35.53
C SER A 661 23.60 -13.64 35.22
N PHE A 662 22.69 -13.85 36.18
CA PHE A 662 21.26 -13.58 36.01
C PHE A 662 20.95 -12.10 36.22
N GLY A 663 20.25 -11.52 35.25
CA GLY A 663 19.76 -10.15 35.32
C GLY A 663 18.29 -10.04 34.95
N ALA A 664 17.65 -8.98 35.43
CA ALA A 664 16.29 -8.61 35.03
C ALA A 664 16.17 -7.09 34.94
N GLY A 665 15.35 -6.62 34.01
CA GLY A 665 15.25 -5.19 33.78
C GLY A 665 14.24 -4.78 32.72
N LEU A 666 14.53 -3.67 32.07
CA LEU A 666 13.66 -3.08 31.05
C LEU A 666 14.43 -2.93 29.72
N ASN A 667 13.74 -3.20 28.65
CA ASN A 667 14.19 -2.86 27.30
C ASN A 667 13.33 -1.70 26.77
N PHE A 668 14.01 -0.71 26.17
CA PHE A 668 13.40 0.44 25.52
C PHE A 668 13.81 0.47 24.05
N GLN A 669 12.87 0.77 23.17
CA GLN A 669 13.12 0.98 21.74
C GLN A 669 12.41 2.23 21.21
N TRP A 670 13.12 2.97 20.33
CA TRP A 670 12.63 4.21 19.73
C TRP A 670 12.96 4.32 18.25
#